data_9dbf6eee6f142dbd725a8f07bda857d1
#
_entry.id   9dbf6eee6f142dbd725a8f07bda857d1
#
_cell.length_a   1.000
_cell.length_b   1.000
_cell.length_c   1.000
_cell.angle_alpha   90.00
_cell.angle_beta   90.00
_cell.angle_gamma   90.00
#
_symmetry.space_group_name_H-M   'P 1'
#
loop_
_entity.id
_entity.type
_entity.pdbx_description
1 polymer ?
#
loop_
_entity_poly.entity_id
_entity_poly.type
_entity_poly.pdbx_seq_one_letter_code
_entity_poly.pdbx_strand_id
1 'polypeptide(L)'
;KLHFTEMGSNVQTDPATVIGVGDMSGDVFGNGMLQSKTIQLTAAFNHMHIFLDPDPNPEISWHERKRLFEMQGSTWSDYSTDLISSGGGVYERYAKSIELSPEVKELLGTDEENLKGIEVVRRILQMDVDLLWLGGIGTFIKSDSESDFHVGDQANNEVRIKSSECRVKVIGEGANLGLTQLARIELSNNGVRLNTDAVDNSGGVNMSDYEVNLKILLQQMLRKGHINSKQERDELLISATDEISELVLANNRGQHRLISMESIRSNLNFRLFRKLISHLEENGMNKRIEHIPSWSELNQLENADMPLPRPVLCVLMAYSKMEVFDALSSSELPLEEELTKYYLEYFPWTVRDSFGENIIDHPLKKEIISTVLTNRITNKAGSTFISRMAHGSEQSIPDVVRTYLVMESSLTAETIREELYSLTDISEKERYEALIELEDVIKTLVRNVLIGQDLLPGFEKVEQFKALLQELLKHQEISRNEEKSDLVIPEVGKTKEDEEITEEASSPSLDGIRASLHDLRIAPYVLHLCLIQDLEVRTAYQIAISVEQKFGFDWLREKLVSIEPQNDWELEHQDILLSALDTGKLLLLDVLHASFKIDSSIIPDAAWLMENLEENYSSYLRSYFHALEQVRAGSLISLAAISVILSRLDFLKKITSTNLSDHSTLN
;
A
#
# COMPACT_ATOMS: atom_id res chain seq x y z
N LYS A 1 -10.73 13.23 0.48
CA LYS A 1 -9.65 13.93 -0.24
C LYS A 1 -8.96 13.00 -1.23
N LEU A 2 -8.33 11.88 -0.79
CA LEU A 2 -7.51 11.03 -1.66
C LEU A 2 -8.27 10.47 -2.88
N HIS A 3 -9.52 10.03 -2.74
CA HIS A 3 -10.33 9.63 -3.90
C HIS A 3 -10.41 10.72 -4.98
N PHE A 4 -10.61 11.98 -4.58
CA PHE A 4 -10.65 13.11 -5.52
C PHE A 4 -9.27 13.38 -6.13
N THR A 5 -8.20 13.36 -5.33
CA THR A 5 -6.83 13.54 -5.84
C THR A 5 -6.50 12.47 -6.90
N GLU A 6 -6.89 11.22 -6.67
CA GLU A 6 -6.74 10.12 -7.63
C GLU A 6 -7.61 10.27 -8.89
N MET A 7 -8.67 11.09 -8.84
CA MET A 7 -9.48 11.50 -9.98
C MET A 7 -8.97 12.76 -10.66
N GLY A 8 -7.86 13.34 -10.22
CA GLY A 8 -7.27 14.56 -10.75
C GLY A 8 -7.94 15.85 -10.26
N SER A 9 -8.70 15.81 -9.15
CA SER A 9 -9.38 16.96 -8.57
C SER A 9 -8.85 17.26 -7.16
N ASN A 10 -8.74 18.54 -6.83
CA ASN A 10 -8.33 19.00 -5.51
C ASN A 10 -9.52 19.64 -4.77
N VAL A 11 -10.12 18.89 -3.86
CA VAL A 11 -11.28 19.36 -3.07
C VAL A 11 -10.98 20.57 -2.16
N GLN A 12 -9.77 21.07 -2.11
CA GLN A 12 -9.43 22.31 -1.40
C GLN A 12 -9.54 23.55 -2.30
N THR A 13 -9.52 23.36 -3.61
CA THR A 13 -9.58 24.44 -4.62
C THR A 13 -10.73 24.27 -5.60
N ASP A 14 -11.11 23.03 -5.90
CA ASP A 14 -12.12 22.72 -6.90
C ASP A 14 -13.48 22.52 -6.22
N PRO A 15 -14.57 23.09 -6.75
CA PRO A 15 -15.91 22.86 -6.20
C PRO A 15 -16.32 21.40 -6.35
N ALA A 16 -16.99 20.89 -5.30
CA ALA A 16 -17.54 19.54 -5.29
C ALA A 16 -18.97 19.56 -4.79
N THR A 17 -19.88 18.97 -5.57
CA THR A 17 -21.28 18.78 -5.15
C THR A 17 -21.41 17.66 -4.15
N VAL A 18 -22.09 17.93 -3.04
CA VAL A 18 -22.17 17.00 -1.90
C VAL A 18 -23.59 16.81 -1.44
N ILE A 19 -23.96 15.55 -1.20
CA ILE A 19 -25.12 15.19 -0.41
C ILE A 19 -24.68 14.49 0.88
N GLY A 20 -25.46 14.63 1.95
CA GLY A 20 -25.02 14.08 3.23
C GLY A 20 -26.14 13.51 4.11
N VAL A 21 -25.73 12.54 4.92
CA VAL A 21 -26.57 11.94 5.98
C VAL A 21 -26.06 12.38 7.33
N GLY A 22 -26.82 13.18 8.04
CA GLY A 22 -26.47 13.75 9.33
C GLY A 22 -26.82 15.24 9.43
N ASP A 23 -26.31 15.91 10.44
CA ASP A 23 -26.43 17.37 10.64
C ASP A 23 -25.15 17.94 11.24
N MET A 24 -25.07 19.28 11.28
CA MET A 24 -23.86 19.99 11.71
C MET A 24 -23.57 19.85 13.20
N SER A 25 -24.54 19.46 14.05
CA SER A 25 -24.28 19.17 15.47
C SER A 25 -23.63 17.80 15.70
N GLY A 26 -23.70 16.91 14.72
CA GLY A 26 -23.02 15.63 14.73
C GLY A 26 -21.53 15.78 14.44
N ASP A 27 -20.67 15.28 15.31
CA ASP A 27 -19.22 15.43 15.23
C ASP A 27 -18.66 14.94 13.88
N VAL A 28 -19.03 13.74 13.47
CA VAL A 28 -18.56 13.14 12.21
C VAL A 28 -19.04 13.90 10.98
N PHE A 29 -20.32 14.29 10.96
CA PHE A 29 -20.88 15.05 9.85
C PHE A 29 -20.31 16.46 9.80
N GLY A 30 -20.34 17.18 10.90
CA GLY A 30 -19.93 18.57 10.99
C GLY A 30 -18.44 18.77 10.65
N ASN A 31 -17.58 17.95 11.24
CA ASN A 31 -16.15 17.97 10.90
C ASN A 31 -15.91 17.68 9.40
N GLY A 32 -16.57 16.65 8.84
CA GLY A 32 -16.43 16.32 7.42
C GLY A 32 -16.84 17.49 6.51
N MET A 33 -17.93 18.15 6.81
CA MET A 33 -18.49 19.27 6.01
C MET A 33 -17.73 20.59 6.18
N LEU A 34 -16.81 20.69 7.13
CA LEU A 34 -15.98 21.89 7.35
C LEU A 34 -14.54 21.76 6.80
N GLN A 35 -14.12 20.57 6.35
CA GLN A 35 -12.75 20.34 5.87
C GLN A 35 -12.39 21.07 4.59
N SER A 36 -13.37 21.51 3.79
CA SER A 36 -13.14 22.32 2.59
C SER A 36 -14.17 23.44 2.47
N LYS A 37 -13.71 24.59 2.01
CA LYS A 37 -14.56 25.74 1.70
C LYS A 37 -15.20 25.68 0.30
N THR A 38 -14.82 24.69 -0.50
CA THR A 38 -15.30 24.49 -1.88
C THR A 38 -16.50 23.54 -1.95
N ILE A 39 -16.90 22.94 -0.82
CA ILE A 39 -18.04 22.03 -0.73
C ILE A 39 -19.34 22.78 -1.04
N GLN A 40 -20.03 22.32 -2.08
CA GLN A 40 -21.39 22.72 -2.45
C GLN A 40 -22.37 21.68 -1.86
N LEU A 41 -22.83 21.89 -0.62
CA LEU A 41 -23.78 21.01 0.03
C LEU A 41 -25.17 21.26 -0.55
N THR A 42 -25.56 20.42 -1.52
CA THR A 42 -26.84 20.58 -2.25
C THR A 42 -28.04 19.97 -1.49
N ALA A 43 -27.80 18.91 -0.73
CA ALA A 43 -28.83 18.30 0.12
C ALA A 43 -28.23 17.59 1.31
N ALA A 44 -28.96 17.56 2.41
CA ALA A 44 -28.67 16.73 3.56
C ALA A 44 -29.95 16.33 4.30
N PHE A 45 -29.87 15.25 5.07
CA PHE A 45 -30.98 14.88 5.93
C PHE A 45 -30.49 14.19 7.21
N ASN A 46 -31.26 14.34 8.27
CA ASN A 46 -31.07 13.62 9.52
C ASN A 46 -32.37 12.88 9.91
N HIS A 47 -32.53 12.55 11.17
CA HIS A 47 -33.72 11.88 11.68
C HIS A 47 -34.94 12.81 11.78
N MET A 48 -34.79 14.14 11.73
CA MET A 48 -35.85 15.14 11.86
C MET A 48 -36.10 15.93 10.58
N HIS A 49 -35.05 16.40 9.90
CA HIS A 49 -35.14 17.40 8.86
C HIS A 49 -34.50 16.96 7.54
N ILE A 50 -34.94 17.63 6.48
CA ILE A 50 -34.35 17.60 5.14
C ILE A 50 -33.91 19.01 4.80
N PHE A 51 -32.65 19.19 4.42
CA PHE A 51 -32.06 20.41 3.91
C PHE A 51 -31.88 20.28 2.40
N LEU A 52 -32.33 21.28 1.63
CA LEU A 52 -32.17 21.37 0.18
C LEU A 52 -31.68 22.77 -0.20
N ASP A 53 -30.60 22.85 -0.96
CA ASP A 53 -30.03 24.06 -1.51
C ASP A 53 -29.61 23.79 -2.97
N PRO A 54 -30.43 24.17 -3.97
CA PRO A 54 -30.15 23.80 -5.37
C PRO A 54 -28.87 24.38 -5.95
N ASP A 55 -28.44 25.59 -5.52
CA ASP A 55 -27.24 26.26 -6.00
C ASP A 55 -26.49 26.97 -4.86
N PRO A 56 -25.89 26.14 -3.92
CA PRO A 56 -25.27 26.71 -2.75
C PRO A 56 -24.01 27.50 -3.08
N ASN A 57 -23.90 28.74 -2.57
CA ASN A 57 -22.64 29.44 -2.56
C ASN A 57 -21.66 28.76 -1.58
N PRO A 58 -20.53 28.21 -2.00
CA PRO A 58 -19.69 27.41 -1.13
C PRO A 58 -19.17 28.16 0.08
N GLU A 59 -18.75 29.42 -0.08
CA GLU A 59 -18.19 30.23 1.01
C GLU A 59 -19.26 30.64 2.04
N ILE A 60 -20.39 31.14 1.58
CA ILE A 60 -21.53 31.53 2.44
C ILE A 60 -22.01 30.28 3.20
N SER A 61 -22.23 29.18 2.49
CA SER A 61 -22.67 27.92 3.06
C SER A 61 -21.66 27.36 4.08
N TRP A 62 -20.34 27.52 3.83
CA TRP A 62 -19.32 27.09 4.78
C TRP A 62 -19.39 27.87 6.10
N HIS A 63 -19.56 29.20 6.05
CA HIS A 63 -19.68 30.04 7.24
C HIS A 63 -20.94 29.70 8.06
N GLU A 64 -22.06 29.44 7.40
CA GLU A 64 -23.28 29.03 8.07
C GLU A 64 -23.17 27.63 8.67
N ARG A 65 -22.57 26.66 7.96
CA ARG A 65 -22.26 25.32 8.52
C ARG A 65 -21.36 25.43 9.73
N LYS A 66 -20.35 26.31 9.70
CA LYS A 66 -19.46 26.51 10.86
C LYS A 66 -20.24 27.10 12.04
N ARG A 67 -21.12 28.06 11.83
CA ARG A 67 -21.97 28.61 12.89
C ARG A 67 -22.83 27.52 13.54
N LEU A 68 -23.45 26.66 12.74
CA LEU A 68 -24.25 25.55 13.25
C LEU A 68 -23.39 24.53 14.01
N PHE A 69 -22.19 24.22 13.56
CA PHE A 69 -21.28 23.32 14.22
C PHE A 69 -20.85 23.82 15.62
N GLU A 70 -20.61 25.11 15.73
CA GLU A 70 -20.24 25.75 17.00
C GLU A 70 -21.45 25.95 17.93
N MET A 71 -22.67 25.85 17.41
CA MET A 71 -23.92 26.00 18.16
C MET A 71 -24.34 24.66 18.77
N GLN A 72 -24.30 24.56 20.09
CA GLN A 72 -24.64 23.32 20.79
C GLN A 72 -26.08 22.89 20.53
N GLY A 73 -26.27 21.66 20.02
CA GLY A 73 -27.58 21.07 19.77
C GLY A 73 -28.30 21.69 18.57
N SER A 74 -27.58 22.28 17.64
CA SER A 74 -28.16 22.83 16.39
C SER A 74 -28.78 21.71 15.53
N THR A 75 -29.73 22.11 14.71
CA THR A 75 -30.40 21.25 13.73
C THR A 75 -30.48 21.95 12.38
N TRP A 76 -30.90 21.27 11.32
CA TRP A 76 -31.12 21.94 10.03
C TRP A 76 -32.15 23.08 10.08
N SER A 77 -33.12 23.06 11.01
CA SER A 77 -34.06 24.15 11.19
C SER A 77 -33.44 25.46 11.70
N ASP A 78 -32.24 25.41 12.24
CA ASP A 78 -31.48 26.59 12.68
C ASP A 78 -30.64 27.21 11.57
N TYR A 79 -30.63 26.62 10.38
CA TYR A 79 -29.96 27.17 9.20
C TYR A 79 -30.72 28.42 8.71
N SER A 80 -30.02 29.52 8.47
CA SER A 80 -30.62 30.75 8.01
C SER A 80 -31.20 30.62 6.59
N THR A 81 -32.50 30.69 6.46
CA THR A 81 -33.21 30.49 5.19
C THR A 81 -32.83 31.53 4.13
N ASP A 82 -32.41 32.71 4.55
CA ASP A 82 -31.97 33.79 3.65
C ASP A 82 -30.62 33.47 2.97
N LEU A 83 -29.90 32.49 3.44
CA LEU A 83 -28.62 32.02 2.88
C LEU A 83 -28.78 30.82 1.95
N ILE A 84 -29.99 30.26 1.86
CA ILE A 84 -30.32 29.16 0.96
C ILE A 84 -30.65 29.76 -0.41
N SER A 85 -30.18 29.15 -1.49
CA SER A 85 -30.47 29.58 -2.84
C SER A 85 -31.96 29.48 -3.20
N SER A 86 -32.34 30.14 -4.31
CA SER A 86 -33.75 30.19 -4.79
C SER A 86 -34.36 28.78 -4.87
N GLY A 87 -35.55 28.62 -4.34
CA GLY A 87 -36.32 27.39 -4.36
C GLY A 87 -35.94 26.36 -3.30
N GLY A 88 -34.78 26.52 -2.64
CA GLY A 88 -34.36 25.63 -1.56
C GLY A 88 -35.07 25.88 -0.23
N GLY A 89 -34.77 25.05 0.77
CA GLY A 89 -35.40 25.18 2.10
C GLY A 89 -35.09 24.03 3.03
N VAL A 90 -35.65 24.15 4.25
CA VAL A 90 -35.58 23.09 5.26
C VAL A 90 -37.00 22.56 5.52
N TYR A 91 -37.12 21.24 5.52
CA TYR A 91 -38.43 20.57 5.62
C TYR A 91 -38.38 19.48 6.70
N GLU A 92 -39.55 19.17 7.25
CA GLU A 92 -39.72 18.03 8.17
C GLU A 92 -39.55 16.70 7.41
N ARG A 93 -38.72 15.78 7.90
CA ARG A 93 -38.50 14.48 7.27
C ARG A 93 -39.75 13.66 7.05
N TYR A 94 -40.72 13.76 7.98
CA TYR A 94 -41.97 13.01 7.93
C TYR A 94 -43.17 13.89 7.43
N ALA A 95 -42.86 14.99 6.74
CA ALA A 95 -43.89 15.80 6.09
C ALA A 95 -44.75 14.94 5.15
N LYS A 96 -46.07 15.08 5.24
CA LYS A 96 -47.00 14.36 4.36
C LYS A 96 -46.98 14.83 2.93
N SER A 97 -46.57 16.09 2.68
CA SER A 97 -46.46 16.71 1.39
C SER A 97 -45.46 17.88 1.50
N ILE A 98 -44.49 17.89 0.65
CA ILE A 98 -43.54 18.99 0.43
C ILE A 98 -43.80 19.46 -0.98
N GLU A 99 -44.19 20.74 -1.13
CA GLU A 99 -44.28 21.38 -2.44
C GLU A 99 -42.88 21.68 -2.99
N LEU A 100 -42.60 21.20 -4.19
CA LEU A 100 -41.29 21.31 -4.80
C LEU A 100 -41.23 22.51 -5.73
N SER A 101 -40.26 23.40 -5.51
CA SER A 101 -39.93 24.48 -6.45
C SER A 101 -39.41 23.94 -7.79
N PRO A 102 -39.43 24.70 -8.87
CA PRO A 102 -38.80 24.28 -10.12
C PRO A 102 -37.34 23.87 -9.97
N GLU A 103 -36.56 24.62 -9.17
CA GLU A 103 -35.14 24.38 -8.90
C GLU A 103 -34.92 23.05 -8.13
N VAL A 104 -35.78 22.78 -7.14
CA VAL A 104 -35.72 21.52 -6.40
C VAL A 104 -36.17 20.35 -7.26
N LYS A 105 -37.15 20.52 -8.15
CA LYS A 105 -37.54 19.46 -9.10
C LYS A 105 -36.38 19.10 -10.04
N GLU A 106 -35.68 20.09 -10.55
CA GLU A 106 -34.47 19.89 -11.37
C GLU A 106 -33.36 19.15 -10.54
N LEU A 107 -33.09 19.62 -9.31
CA LEU A 107 -32.11 19.03 -8.42
C LEU A 107 -32.39 17.55 -8.12
N LEU A 108 -33.65 17.22 -7.85
CA LEU A 108 -34.08 15.85 -7.50
C LEU A 108 -34.41 14.98 -8.73
N GLY A 109 -34.37 15.54 -9.93
CA GLY A 109 -34.68 14.84 -11.18
C GLY A 109 -36.11 14.30 -11.22
N THR A 110 -37.10 15.13 -10.86
CA THR A 110 -38.52 14.74 -10.78
C THR A 110 -39.45 15.81 -11.37
N ASP A 111 -40.55 15.37 -11.99
CA ASP A 111 -41.62 16.26 -12.47
C ASP A 111 -42.76 16.40 -11.46
N GLU A 112 -42.71 15.69 -10.34
CA GLU A 112 -43.74 15.73 -9.30
C GLU A 112 -43.84 17.14 -8.66
N GLU A 113 -45.05 17.64 -8.48
CA GLU A 113 -45.28 18.93 -7.79
C GLU A 113 -45.10 18.81 -6.29
N ASN A 114 -45.41 17.63 -5.73
CA ASN A 114 -45.39 17.37 -4.29
C ASN A 114 -44.87 15.96 -4.03
N LEU A 115 -43.99 15.83 -3.05
CA LEU A 115 -43.49 14.56 -2.53
C LEU A 115 -43.63 14.49 -1.02
N LYS A 116 -43.78 13.29 -0.47
CA LYS A 116 -43.59 13.07 0.98
C LYS A 116 -42.13 13.24 1.37
N GLY A 117 -41.87 13.68 2.59
CA GLY A 117 -40.47 13.84 3.04
C GLY A 117 -39.62 12.58 2.89
N ILE A 118 -40.21 11.39 3.15
CA ILE A 118 -39.51 10.09 2.92
C ILE A 118 -39.15 9.89 1.44
N GLU A 119 -40.02 10.29 0.52
CA GLU A 119 -39.76 10.18 -0.93
C GLU A 119 -38.69 11.16 -1.35
N VAL A 120 -38.65 12.38 -0.78
CA VAL A 120 -37.57 13.35 -0.99
C VAL A 120 -36.22 12.78 -0.53
N VAL A 121 -36.14 12.13 0.64
CA VAL A 121 -34.90 11.48 1.12
C VAL A 121 -34.42 10.41 0.15
N ARG A 122 -35.33 9.59 -0.41
CA ARG A 122 -34.94 8.61 -1.46
C ARG A 122 -34.37 9.29 -2.70
N ARG A 123 -34.99 10.39 -3.16
CA ARG A 123 -34.50 11.16 -4.32
C ARG A 123 -33.14 11.77 -4.05
N ILE A 124 -32.88 12.27 -2.84
CA ILE A 124 -31.55 12.77 -2.44
C ILE A 124 -30.49 11.68 -2.62
N LEU A 125 -30.73 10.45 -2.15
CA LEU A 125 -29.80 9.35 -2.28
C LEU A 125 -29.56 8.87 -3.74
N GLN A 126 -30.46 9.25 -4.66
CA GLN A 126 -30.40 8.92 -6.09
C GLN A 126 -29.77 10.04 -6.94
N MET A 127 -29.38 11.18 -6.33
CA MET A 127 -28.79 12.32 -7.06
C MET A 127 -27.45 11.97 -7.68
N ASP A 128 -27.18 12.59 -8.83
CA ASP A 128 -25.86 12.51 -9.49
C ASP A 128 -24.99 13.67 -8.96
N VAL A 129 -24.12 13.34 -7.99
CA VAL A 129 -23.23 14.29 -7.32
C VAL A 129 -21.84 13.70 -7.11
N ASP A 130 -20.88 14.56 -6.77
CA ASP A 130 -19.49 14.14 -6.60
C ASP A 130 -19.27 13.30 -5.32
N LEU A 131 -19.98 13.63 -4.22
CA LEU A 131 -19.78 12.95 -2.92
C LEU A 131 -21.10 12.69 -2.19
N LEU A 132 -21.29 11.47 -1.74
CA LEU A 132 -22.20 11.13 -0.66
C LEU A 132 -21.39 10.98 0.64
N TRP A 133 -21.67 11.85 1.64
CA TRP A 133 -21.04 11.79 2.94
C TRP A 133 -22.00 11.19 3.98
N LEU A 134 -21.66 10.00 4.48
CA LEU A 134 -22.43 9.31 5.50
C LEU A 134 -21.87 9.66 6.89
N GLY A 135 -22.38 10.70 7.49
CA GLY A 135 -21.99 11.19 8.82
C GLY A 135 -22.98 10.86 9.92
N GLY A 136 -24.06 10.13 9.61
CA GLY A 136 -25.11 9.71 10.52
C GLY A 136 -25.38 8.20 10.45
N ILE A 137 -25.92 7.64 11.54
CA ILE A 137 -26.20 6.21 11.69
C ILE A 137 -27.36 5.77 10.80
N GLY A 138 -27.27 4.61 10.20
CA GLY A 138 -28.30 3.93 9.41
C GLY A 138 -27.76 3.34 8.13
N THR A 139 -28.39 2.26 7.64
CA THR A 139 -28.04 1.60 6.38
C THR A 139 -28.98 2.08 5.28
N PHE A 140 -28.47 2.96 4.41
CA PHE A 140 -29.24 3.68 3.39
C PHE A 140 -29.13 3.07 2.00
N ILE A 141 -28.11 2.26 1.72
CA ILE A 141 -27.92 1.60 0.43
C ILE A 141 -27.67 0.10 0.64
N LYS A 142 -28.43 -0.73 -0.08
CA LYS A 142 -28.31 -2.18 -0.10
C LYS A 142 -27.99 -2.69 -1.51
N SER A 143 -27.49 -3.92 -1.58
CA SER A 143 -27.34 -4.62 -2.87
C SER A 143 -28.70 -4.83 -3.54
N ASP A 144 -28.69 -4.89 -4.86
CA ASP A 144 -29.89 -5.25 -5.66
C ASP A 144 -30.44 -6.63 -5.31
N SER A 145 -29.57 -7.53 -4.87
CA SER A 145 -29.92 -8.91 -4.49
C SER A 145 -30.45 -9.05 -3.07
N GLU A 146 -30.27 -8.02 -2.19
CA GLU A 146 -30.65 -8.09 -0.80
C GLU A 146 -32.11 -7.62 -0.58
N SER A 147 -32.78 -8.27 0.35
CA SER A 147 -34.06 -7.79 0.87
C SER A 147 -33.86 -6.90 2.11
N ASP A 148 -34.79 -5.98 2.38
CA ASP A 148 -34.75 -5.14 3.58
C ASP A 148 -34.72 -5.94 4.89
N PHE A 149 -35.27 -7.14 4.87
CA PHE A 149 -35.22 -8.05 6.00
C PHE A 149 -33.80 -8.51 6.33
N HIS A 150 -32.99 -8.78 5.31
CA HIS A 150 -31.59 -9.20 5.48
C HIS A 150 -30.68 -8.07 5.97
N VAL A 151 -31.00 -6.83 5.62
CA VAL A 151 -30.22 -5.66 6.08
C VAL A 151 -30.34 -5.44 7.59
N GLY A 152 -31.51 -5.76 8.18
CA GLY A 152 -31.71 -5.70 9.64
C GLY A 152 -31.93 -4.31 10.22
N ASP A 153 -31.85 -3.22 9.45
CA ASP A 153 -32.15 -1.85 9.85
C ASP A 153 -33.55 -1.46 9.40
N GLN A 154 -34.54 -1.80 10.22
CA GLN A 154 -35.97 -1.54 9.92
C GLN A 154 -36.31 -0.05 9.88
N ALA A 155 -35.63 0.79 10.66
CA ALA A 155 -35.92 2.22 10.75
C ALA A 155 -35.73 2.98 9.42
N ASN A 156 -34.87 2.47 8.56
CA ASN A 156 -34.56 3.10 7.29
C ASN A 156 -35.09 2.34 6.04
N ASN A 157 -35.95 1.31 6.23
CA ASN A 157 -36.51 0.55 5.11
C ASN A 157 -37.24 1.42 4.07
N GLU A 158 -37.96 2.45 4.50
CA GLU A 158 -38.77 3.33 3.63
C GLU A 158 -37.88 4.28 2.80
N VAL A 159 -36.67 4.60 3.26
CA VAL A 159 -35.75 5.53 2.58
C VAL A 159 -34.60 4.82 1.86
N ARG A 160 -34.36 3.55 2.18
CA ARG A 160 -33.24 2.78 1.62
C ARG A 160 -33.39 2.59 0.11
N ILE A 161 -32.33 2.83 -0.62
CA ILE A 161 -32.22 2.61 -2.06
C ILE A 161 -31.38 1.35 -2.37
N LYS A 162 -31.45 0.90 -3.60
CA LYS A 162 -30.57 -0.14 -4.15
C LYS A 162 -29.27 0.48 -4.68
N SER A 163 -28.20 -0.31 -4.74
CA SER A 163 -26.92 0.09 -5.32
C SER A 163 -27.06 0.60 -6.76
N SER A 164 -27.88 -0.04 -7.59
CA SER A 164 -28.16 0.37 -8.97
C SER A 164 -28.87 1.72 -9.10
N GLU A 165 -29.50 2.22 -8.03
CA GLU A 165 -30.15 3.52 -7.99
C GLU A 165 -29.21 4.66 -7.60
N CYS A 166 -28.01 4.35 -7.04
CA CYS A 166 -27.03 5.32 -6.55
C CYS A 166 -26.11 5.77 -7.71
N ARG A 167 -25.97 7.10 -7.92
CA ARG A 167 -25.24 7.69 -9.05
C ARG A 167 -24.06 8.57 -8.65
N VAL A 168 -23.68 8.53 -7.38
CA VAL A 168 -22.59 9.36 -6.86
C VAL A 168 -21.23 8.84 -7.35
N LYS A 169 -20.24 9.73 -7.47
CA LYS A 169 -18.87 9.37 -7.89
C LYS A 169 -18.05 8.81 -6.75
N VAL A 170 -18.21 9.37 -5.55
CA VAL A 170 -17.47 9.02 -4.34
C VAL A 170 -18.42 8.81 -3.17
N ILE A 171 -18.18 7.80 -2.36
CA ILE A 171 -18.87 7.61 -1.06
C ILE A 171 -17.82 7.65 0.05
N GLY A 172 -18.09 8.42 1.10
CA GLY A 172 -17.31 8.45 2.32
C GLY A 172 -18.17 8.03 3.51
N GLU A 173 -17.73 7.00 4.23
CA GLU A 173 -18.44 6.47 5.39
C GLU A 173 -17.78 6.93 6.69
N GLY A 174 -18.10 8.15 7.12
CA GLY A 174 -17.65 8.63 8.43
C GLY A 174 -18.39 7.97 9.61
N ALA A 175 -19.66 7.59 9.42
CA ALA A 175 -20.41 6.73 10.32
C ALA A 175 -20.44 5.30 9.78
N ASN A 176 -20.49 4.32 10.69
CA ASN A 176 -20.46 2.90 10.31
C ASN A 176 -21.82 2.44 9.75
N LEU A 177 -21.77 1.38 8.94
CA LEU A 177 -22.92 0.66 8.41
C LEU A 177 -23.83 1.49 7.48
N GLY A 178 -23.30 2.47 6.77
CA GLY A 178 -24.06 3.27 5.80
C GLY A 178 -24.56 2.46 4.60
N LEU A 179 -23.81 1.43 4.23
CA LEU A 179 -24.11 0.48 3.15
C LEU A 179 -23.97 -0.97 3.63
N THR A 180 -24.63 -1.89 2.93
CA THR A 180 -24.29 -3.31 3.07
C THR A 180 -22.97 -3.61 2.36
N GLN A 181 -22.25 -4.66 2.78
CA GLN A 181 -20.98 -5.03 2.13
C GLN A 181 -21.18 -5.42 0.66
N LEU A 182 -22.26 -6.11 0.33
CA LEU A 182 -22.59 -6.42 -1.08
C LEU A 182 -22.87 -5.16 -1.90
N ALA A 183 -23.58 -4.16 -1.33
CA ALA A 183 -23.77 -2.89 -2.01
C ALA A 183 -22.45 -2.15 -2.30
N ARG A 184 -21.51 -2.16 -1.34
CA ARG A 184 -20.17 -1.59 -1.56
C ARG A 184 -19.45 -2.26 -2.73
N ILE A 185 -19.51 -3.60 -2.80
CA ILE A 185 -18.89 -4.38 -3.89
C ILE A 185 -19.53 -4.05 -5.24
N GLU A 186 -20.86 -4.04 -5.32
CA GLU A 186 -21.58 -3.68 -6.54
C GLU A 186 -21.27 -2.26 -7.02
N LEU A 187 -21.28 -1.29 -6.12
CA LEU A 187 -20.93 0.11 -6.43
C LEU A 187 -19.48 0.24 -6.90
N SER A 188 -18.54 -0.45 -6.23
CA SER A 188 -17.13 -0.47 -6.64
C SER A 188 -16.94 -1.05 -8.05
N ASN A 189 -17.65 -2.14 -8.38
CA ASN A 189 -17.64 -2.73 -9.72
C ASN A 189 -18.23 -1.80 -10.80
N ASN A 190 -19.14 -0.92 -10.39
CA ASN A 190 -19.75 0.10 -11.25
C ASN A 190 -18.96 1.42 -11.32
N GLY A 191 -17.75 1.45 -10.75
CA GLY A 191 -16.83 2.58 -10.85
C GLY A 191 -16.99 3.65 -9.76
N VAL A 192 -17.89 3.47 -8.80
CA VAL A 192 -17.99 4.34 -7.62
C VAL A 192 -16.77 4.14 -6.73
N ARG A 193 -16.13 5.22 -6.31
CA ARG A 193 -14.95 5.16 -5.45
C ARG A 193 -15.35 5.16 -3.99
N LEU A 194 -15.09 4.07 -3.30
CA LEU A 194 -15.37 3.89 -1.87
C LEU A 194 -14.43 2.84 -1.26
N ASN A 195 -14.31 2.86 0.05
CA ASN A 195 -13.70 1.78 0.83
C ASN A 195 -14.80 1.07 1.66
N THR A 196 -14.41 0.38 2.74
CA THR A 196 -15.35 0.01 3.80
C THR A 196 -15.42 1.11 4.86
N ASP A 197 -16.51 1.13 5.63
CA ASP A 197 -16.66 1.99 6.80
C ASP A 197 -15.51 1.82 7.80
N ALA A 198 -15.02 0.60 8.00
CA ALA A 198 -13.87 0.31 8.88
C ALA A 198 -12.60 1.07 8.48
N VAL A 199 -12.39 1.33 7.19
CA VAL A 199 -11.25 2.14 6.70
C VAL A 199 -11.56 3.63 6.79
N ASP A 200 -12.73 4.06 6.32
CA ASP A 200 -13.09 5.48 6.28
C ASP A 200 -13.25 6.06 7.71
N ASN A 201 -13.85 5.27 8.65
CA ASN A 201 -13.98 5.63 10.05
C ASN A 201 -12.83 5.09 10.94
N SER A 202 -11.74 4.62 10.38
CA SER A 202 -10.58 4.17 11.18
C SER A 202 -10.05 5.27 12.10
N GLY A 203 -10.24 6.53 11.75
CA GLY A 203 -9.87 7.68 12.56
C GLY A 203 -10.54 7.68 13.95
N GLY A 204 -11.80 7.30 14.05
CA GLY A 204 -12.54 7.24 15.33
C GLY A 204 -11.93 6.22 16.30
N VAL A 205 -11.66 5.00 15.84
CA VAL A 205 -11.02 3.95 16.65
C VAL A 205 -9.58 4.30 16.99
N ASN A 206 -8.78 4.74 16.01
CA ASN A 206 -7.40 5.13 16.23
C ASN A 206 -7.25 6.26 17.26
N MET A 207 -8.11 7.26 17.21
CA MET A 207 -8.11 8.36 18.19
C MET A 207 -8.31 7.80 19.60
N SER A 208 -9.26 6.86 19.78
CA SER A 208 -9.50 6.20 21.06
C SER A 208 -8.31 5.38 21.52
N ASP A 209 -7.63 4.67 20.65
CA ASP A 209 -6.43 3.89 20.97
C ASP A 209 -5.28 4.79 21.45
N TYR A 210 -5.00 5.87 20.73
CA TYR A 210 -4.00 6.85 21.14
C TYR A 210 -4.36 7.49 22.48
N GLU A 211 -5.62 7.90 22.65
CA GLU A 211 -6.09 8.52 23.89
C GLU A 211 -5.92 7.58 25.10
N VAL A 212 -6.33 6.31 24.96
CA VAL A 212 -6.23 5.31 26.03
C VAL A 212 -4.76 5.04 26.38
N ASN A 213 -3.91 4.77 25.39
CA ASN A 213 -2.50 4.49 25.62
C ASN A 213 -1.77 5.70 26.22
N LEU A 214 -2.08 6.90 25.75
CA LEU A 214 -1.51 8.13 26.32
C LEU A 214 -1.98 8.35 27.77
N LYS A 215 -3.26 8.12 28.08
CA LYS A 215 -3.78 8.19 29.45
C LYS A 215 -3.13 7.17 30.38
N ILE A 216 -2.90 5.95 29.92
CA ILE A 216 -2.16 4.92 30.69
C ILE A 216 -0.75 5.41 30.99
N LEU A 217 -0.02 5.91 30.00
CA LEU A 217 1.33 6.44 30.14
C LEU A 217 1.36 7.60 31.17
N LEU A 218 0.57 8.64 30.93
CA LEU A 218 0.57 9.84 31.78
C LEU A 218 0.08 9.55 33.20
N GLN A 219 -0.85 8.58 33.39
CA GLN A 219 -1.25 8.14 34.73
C GLN A 219 -0.11 7.40 35.44
N GLN A 220 0.73 6.65 34.72
CA GLN A 220 1.93 6.03 35.28
C GLN A 220 2.97 7.09 35.64
N MET A 221 3.16 8.11 34.81
CA MET A 221 4.06 9.24 35.09
C MET A 221 3.63 10.02 36.35
N LEU A 222 2.32 10.23 36.53
CA LEU A 222 1.76 10.83 37.74
C LEU A 222 2.05 9.97 38.99
N ARG A 223 1.89 8.64 38.91
CA ARG A 223 2.20 7.73 40.02
C ARG A 223 3.69 7.67 40.37
N LYS A 224 4.56 7.81 39.39
CA LYS A 224 6.03 7.84 39.58
C LYS A 224 6.56 9.21 40.01
N GLY A 225 5.71 10.24 40.04
CA GLY A 225 6.08 11.61 40.44
C GLY A 225 6.77 12.42 39.34
N HIS A 226 6.70 11.97 38.08
CA HIS A 226 7.19 12.76 36.92
C HIS A 226 6.18 13.84 36.49
N ILE A 227 4.93 13.70 36.88
CA ILE A 227 3.83 14.67 36.73
C ILE A 227 3.36 15.00 38.16
N ASN A 228 3.21 16.29 38.48
CA ASN A 228 2.91 16.75 39.86
C ASN A 228 1.41 16.74 40.20
N SER A 229 0.54 16.84 39.19
CA SER A 229 -0.90 16.97 39.44
C SER A 229 -1.73 16.38 38.28
N LYS A 230 -3.02 16.12 38.56
CA LYS A 230 -3.98 15.75 37.52
C LYS A 230 -4.20 16.88 36.51
N GLN A 231 -4.11 18.12 36.96
CA GLN A 231 -4.27 19.27 36.08
C GLN A 231 -3.13 19.32 35.04
N GLU A 232 -1.88 19.16 35.45
CA GLU A 232 -0.73 19.08 34.55
C GLU A 232 -0.86 17.94 33.54
N ARG A 233 -1.35 16.77 33.97
CA ARG A 233 -1.66 15.65 33.08
C ARG A 233 -2.71 16.03 32.04
N ASP A 234 -3.78 16.70 32.43
CA ASP A 234 -4.88 17.07 31.55
C ASP A 234 -4.45 18.16 30.56
N GLU A 235 -3.59 19.08 30.98
CA GLU A 235 -2.95 20.09 30.10
C GLU A 235 -2.05 19.43 29.04
N LEU A 236 -1.26 18.41 29.39
CA LEU A 236 -0.47 17.62 28.44
C LEU A 236 -1.35 16.88 27.43
N LEU A 237 -2.46 16.29 27.86
CA LEU A 237 -3.41 15.63 26.95
C LEU A 237 -3.98 16.62 25.93
N ILE A 238 -4.35 17.82 26.38
CA ILE A 238 -4.87 18.88 25.50
C ILE A 238 -3.79 19.33 24.51
N SER A 239 -2.57 19.55 24.97
CA SER A 239 -1.47 20.02 24.11
C SER A 239 -1.05 18.98 23.04
N ALA A 240 -1.28 17.69 23.29
CA ALA A 240 -0.95 16.61 22.36
C ALA A 240 -2.05 16.36 21.30
N THR A 241 -3.23 17.00 21.38
CA THR A 241 -4.40 16.68 20.56
C THR A 241 -4.14 16.83 19.06
N ASP A 242 -3.50 17.92 18.65
CA ASP A 242 -3.24 18.17 17.24
C ASP A 242 -2.23 17.17 16.65
N GLU A 243 -1.19 16.84 17.42
CA GLU A 243 -0.20 15.83 17.00
C GLU A 243 -0.84 14.43 16.87
N ILE A 244 -1.70 14.04 17.81
CA ILE A 244 -2.45 12.77 17.72
C ILE A 244 -3.34 12.78 16.48
N SER A 245 -4.02 13.88 16.20
CA SER A 245 -4.87 14.03 15.01
C SER A 245 -4.07 13.80 13.73
N GLU A 246 -2.86 14.35 13.61
CA GLU A 246 -1.98 14.12 12.46
C GLU A 246 -1.51 12.66 12.36
N LEU A 247 -1.17 12.00 13.47
CA LEU A 247 -0.80 10.58 13.49
C LEU A 247 -1.96 9.70 13.02
N VAL A 248 -3.18 9.97 13.50
CA VAL A 248 -4.41 9.27 13.09
C VAL A 248 -4.69 9.47 11.60
N LEU A 249 -4.59 10.71 11.10
CA LEU A 249 -4.78 11.02 9.68
C LEU A 249 -3.70 10.38 8.80
N ALA A 250 -2.46 10.33 9.27
CA ALA A 250 -1.36 9.67 8.55
C ALA A 250 -1.63 8.16 8.40
N ASN A 251 -2.13 7.51 9.46
CA ASN A 251 -2.49 6.10 9.45
C ASN A 251 -3.68 5.82 8.50
N ASN A 252 -4.73 6.64 8.54
CA ASN A 252 -5.86 6.55 7.63
C ASN A 252 -5.42 6.72 6.16
N ARG A 253 -4.58 7.74 5.87
CA ARG A 253 -3.99 7.94 4.54
C ARG A 253 -3.17 6.73 4.08
N GLY A 254 -2.41 6.12 4.98
CA GLY A 254 -1.62 4.91 4.70
C GLY A 254 -2.49 3.73 4.26
N GLN A 255 -3.61 3.49 4.94
CA GLN A 255 -4.56 2.44 4.58
C GLN A 255 -5.22 2.71 3.22
N HIS A 256 -5.68 3.93 2.98
CA HIS A 256 -6.27 4.30 1.68
C HIS A 256 -5.29 4.09 0.52
N ARG A 257 -4.03 4.54 0.67
CA ARG A 257 -2.97 4.37 -0.33
C ARG A 257 -2.65 2.90 -0.57
N LEU A 258 -2.58 2.10 0.48
CA LEU A 258 -2.44 0.65 0.35
C LEU A 258 -3.54 0.08 -0.56
N ILE A 259 -4.82 0.38 -0.28
CA ILE A 259 -5.95 -0.15 -1.06
C ILE A 259 -5.85 0.29 -2.52
N SER A 260 -5.40 1.51 -2.80
CA SER A 260 -5.18 1.99 -4.16
C SER A 260 -4.03 1.25 -4.85
N MET A 261 -2.91 1.01 -4.17
CA MET A 261 -1.82 0.18 -4.68
C MET A 261 -2.24 -1.29 -4.86
N GLU A 262 -3.02 -1.85 -3.94
CA GLU A 262 -3.55 -3.22 -4.05
C GLU A 262 -4.52 -3.36 -5.23
N SER A 263 -5.29 -2.32 -5.55
CA SER A 263 -6.12 -2.29 -6.75
C SER A 263 -5.26 -2.43 -8.01
N ILE A 264 -4.14 -1.68 -8.10
CA ILE A 264 -3.18 -1.81 -9.21
C ILE A 264 -2.53 -3.21 -9.21
N ARG A 265 -2.05 -3.67 -8.05
CA ARG A 265 -1.40 -4.99 -7.92
C ARG A 265 -2.36 -6.14 -8.25
N SER A 266 -3.64 -6.03 -7.87
CA SER A 266 -4.64 -7.07 -8.19
C SER A 266 -4.93 -7.15 -9.68
N ASN A 267 -4.87 -6.03 -10.41
CA ASN A 267 -4.98 -6.03 -11.85
C ASN A 267 -3.74 -6.63 -12.54
N LEU A 268 -2.55 -6.32 -12.03
CA LEU A 268 -1.29 -6.83 -12.59
C LEU A 268 -1.07 -8.33 -12.30
N ASN A 269 -1.49 -8.79 -11.14
CA ASN A 269 -1.32 -10.19 -10.72
C ASN A 269 -2.47 -10.65 -9.82
N PHE A 270 -3.62 -10.89 -10.45
CA PHE A 270 -4.86 -11.29 -9.77
C PHE A 270 -4.68 -12.57 -8.94
N ARG A 271 -3.82 -13.47 -9.38
CA ARG A 271 -3.62 -14.80 -8.78
C ARG A 271 -2.92 -14.76 -7.44
N LEU A 272 -2.08 -13.75 -7.17
CA LEU A 272 -1.52 -13.56 -5.83
C LEU A 272 -2.63 -13.32 -4.79
N PHE A 273 -3.66 -12.60 -5.18
CA PHE A 273 -4.82 -12.35 -4.32
C PHE A 273 -5.70 -13.58 -4.14
N ARG A 274 -5.80 -14.44 -5.16
CA ARG A 274 -6.46 -15.74 -5.01
C ARG A 274 -5.75 -16.61 -3.97
N LYS A 275 -4.41 -16.69 -4.03
CA LYS A 275 -3.61 -17.40 -3.03
C LYS A 275 -3.81 -16.80 -1.63
N LEU A 276 -3.83 -15.47 -1.52
CA LEU A 276 -4.11 -14.80 -0.25
C LEU A 276 -5.50 -15.16 0.27
N ILE A 277 -6.53 -15.13 -0.57
CA ILE A 277 -7.90 -15.51 -0.18
C ILE A 277 -7.95 -16.96 0.32
N SER A 278 -7.33 -17.91 -0.39
CA SER A 278 -7.25 -19.31 0.05
C SER A 278 -6.54 -19.43 1.39
N HIS A 279 -5.37 -18.79 1.54
CA HIS A 279 -4.60 -18.79 2.77
C HIS A 279 -5.40 -18.23 3.96
N LEU A 280 -6.06 -17.09 3.79
CA LEU A 280 -6.85 -16.48 4.86
C LEU A 280 -8.10 -17.33 5.20
N GLU A 281 -8.72 -17.99 4.22
CA GLU A 281 -9.84 -18.90 4.44
C GLU A 281 -9.39 -20.12 5.27
N GLU A 282 -8.23 -20.72 4.97
CA GLU A 282 -7.62 -21.79 5.75
C GLU A 282 -7.28 -21.35 7.19
N ASN A 283 -6.96 -20.08 7.39
CA ASN A 283 -6.64 -19.48 8.70
C ASN A 283 -7.86 -18.79 9.38
N GLY A 284 -9.08 -19.11 8.96
CA GLY A 284 -10.29 -18.78 9.70
C GLY A 284 -11.12 -17.62 9.14
N MET A 285 -10.73 -16.99 8.03
CA MET A 285 -11.60 -16.03 7.34
C MET A 285 -12.82 -16.73 6.78
N ASN A 286 -14.01 -16.30 7.19
CA ASN A 286 -15.26 -16.84 6.65
C ASN A 286 -15.66 -16.06 5.38
N LYS A 287 -15.29 -16.60 4.23
CA LYS A 287 -15.55 -16.01 2.91
C LYS A 287 -17.01 -15.60 2.67
N ARG A 288 -17.98 -16.38 3.22
CA ARG A 288 -19.39 -16.08 3.08
C ARG A 288 -19.85 -14.92 3.95
N ILE A 289 -19.34 -14.83 5.19
CA ILE A 289 -19.69 -13.74 6.11
C ILE A 289 -19.08 -12.42 5.61
N GLU A 290 -17.84 -12.48 5.13
CA GLU A 290 -17.11 -11.31 4.62
C GLU A 290 -17.53 -10.91 3.20
N HIS A 291 -18.46 -11.63 2.60
CA HIS A 291 -18.92 -11.42 1.22
C HIS A 291 -17.76 -11.39 0.19
N ILE A 292 -16.71 -12.19 0.41
CA ILE A 292 -15.65 -12.36 -0.58
C ILE A 292 -16.22 -13.04 -1.81
N PRO A 293 -15.96 -12.55 -3.03
CA PRO A 293 -16.49 -13.14 -4.27
C PRO A 293 -16.18 -14.64 -4.38
N SER A 294 -17.12 -15.39 -4.92
CA SER A 294 -16.91 -16.80 -5.24
C SER A 294 -15.82 -16.98 -6.29
N TRP A 295 -15.27 -18.19 -6.40
CA TRP A 295 -14.25 -18.49 -7.41
C TRP A 295 -14.74 -18.22 -8.86
N SER A 296 -16.04 -18.41 -9.13
CA SER A 296 -16.64 -18.08 -10.42
C SER A 296 -16.66 -16.57 -10.69
N GLU A 297 -17.00 -15.75 -9.69
CA GLU A 297 -16.99 -14.29 -9.79
C GLU A 297 -15.56 -13.76 -9.90
N LEU A 298 -14.62 -14.32 -9.15
CA LEU A 298 -13.19 -14.00 -9.27
C LEU A 298 -12.65 -14.31 -10.68
N ASN A 299 -13.08 -15.43 -11.30
CA ASN A 299 -12.75 -15.73 -12.70
C ASN A 299 -13.33 -14.71 -13.68
N GLN A 300 -14.55 -14.22 -13.42
CA GLN A 300 -15.16 -13.19 -14.26
C GLN A 300 -14.41 -11.86 -14.19
N LEU A 301 -13.99 -11.43 -13.01
CA LEU A 301 -13.18 -10.21 -12.83
C LEU A 301 -11.83 -10.34 -13.56
N GLU A 302 -11.11 -11.44 -13.35
CA GLU A 302 -9.83 -11.72 -13.99
C GLU A 302 -9.94 -11.73 -15.51
N ASN A 303 -10.95 -12.42 -16.07
CA ASN A 303 -11.20 -12.48 -17.52
C ASN A 303 -11.62 -11.13 -18.12
N ALA A 304 -12.19 -10.24 -17.32
CA ALA A 304 -12.56 -8.88 -17.72
C ALA A 304 -11.44 -7.87 -17.54
N ASP A 305 -10.24 -8.29 -17.11
CA ASP A 305 -9.10 -7.43 -16.75
C ASP A 305 -9.48 -6.34 -15.74
N MET A 306 -10.32 -6.72 -14.76
CA MET A 306 -10.78 -5.84 -13.69
C MET A 306 -10.05 -6.13 -12.37
N PRO A 307 -9.64 -5.10 -11.63
CA PRO A 307 -9.06 -5.31 -10.31
C PRO A 307 -10.08 -5.86 -9.32
N LEU A 308 -9.61 -6.38 -8.19
CA LEU A 308 -10.50 -6.69 -7.08
C LEU A 308 -11.20 -5.41 -6.57
N PRO A 309 -12.50 -5.50 -6.24
CA PRO A 309 -13.23 -4.37 -5.67
C PRO A 309 -12.56 -3.87 -4.39
N ARG A 310 -12.45 -2.54 -4.24
CA ARG A 310 -11.81 -1.92 -3.06
C ARG A 310 -12.38 -2.44 -1.72
N PRO A 311 -13.70 -2.64 -1.53
CA PRO A 311 -14.23 -3.21 -0.28
C PRO A 311 -13.72 -4.64 0.01
N VAL A 312 -13.44 -5.44 -1.01
CA VAL A 312 -12.81 -6.77 -0.85
C VAL A 312 -11.37 -6.61 -0.40
N LEU A 313 -10.61 -5.71 -1.04
CA LEU A 313 -9.22 -5.41 -0.65
C LEU A 313 -9.12 -4.89 0.79
N CYS A 314 -10.10 -4.10 1.27
CA CYS A 314 -10.18 -3.67 2.66
C CYS A 314 -10.28 -4.85 3.63
N VAL A 315 -11.09 -5.86 3.31
CA VAL A 315 -11.23 -7.07 4.14
C VAL A 315 -9.93 -7.88 4.13
N LEU A 316 -9.33 -8.11 2.96
CA LEU A 316 -8.07 -8.84 2.85
C LEU A 316 -6.95 -8.15 3.64
N MET A 317 -6.85 -6.81 3.57
CA MET A 317 -5.93 -6.01 4.36
C MET A 317 -6.14 -6.23 5.87
N ALA A 318 -7.40 -6.22 6.33
CA ALA A 318 -7.70 -6.36 7.75
C ALA A 318 -7.26 -7.74 8.27
N TYR A 319 -7.58 -8.82 7.57
CA TYR A 319 -7.18 -10.18 7.95
C TYR A 319 -5.65 -10.36 7.89
N SER A 320 -4.99 -9.84 6.86
CA SER A 320 -3.52 -9.88 6.78
C SER A 320 -2.85 -9.12 7.92
N LYS A 321 -3.41 -7.97 8.36
CA LYS A 321 -2.93 -7.24 9.53
C LYS A 321 -3.13 -8.02 10.82
N MET A 322 -4.26 -8.69 10.99
CA MET A 322 -4.52 -9.54 12.17
C MET A 322 -3.49 -10.66 12.27
N GLU A 323 -3.22 -11.38 11.18
CA GLU A 323 -2.21 -12.44 11.12
C GLU A 323 -0.82 -11.93 11.53
N VAL A 324 -0.37 -10.81 10.96
CA VAL A 324 0.94 -10.22 11.26
C VAL A 324 1.00 -9.74 12.72
N PHE A 325 -0.04 -9.09 13.22
CA PHE A 325 -0.11 -8.62 14.60
C PHE A 325 -0.04 -9.78 15.60
N ASP A 326 -0.80 -10.85 15.38
CA ASP A 326 -0.83 -12.03 16.25
C ASP A 326 0.54 -12.72 16.29
N ALA A 327 1.20 -12.84 15.15
CA ALA A 327 2.55 -13.40 15.08
C ALA A 327 3.59 -12.53 15.81
N LEU A 328 3.55 -11.20 15.62
CA LEU A 328 4.47 -10.27 16.27
C LEU A 328 4.24 -10.20 17.78
N SER A 329 2.98 -10.08 18.23
CA SER A 329 2.64 -9.98 19.65
C SER A 329 2.98 -11.27 20.41
N SER A 330 3.03 -12.41 19.72
CA SER A 330 3.42 -13.71 20.26
C SER A 330 4.94 -13.96 20.24
N SER A 331 5.72 -13.12 19.56
CA SER A 331 7.18 -13.25 19.41
C SER A 331 7.95 -12.30 20.35
N GLU A 332 9.28 -12.44 20.42
CA GLU A 332 10.13 -11.51 21.16
C GLU A 332 10.64 -10.34 20.29
N LEU A 333 10.44 -10.37 18.98
CA LEU A 333 10.93 -9.33 18.05
C LEU A 333 10.55 -7.90 18.47
N PRO A 334 9.29 -7.59 18.88
CA PRO A 334 8.94 -6.21 19.25
C PRO A 334 9.72 -5.66 20.46
N LEU A 335 10.38 -6.51 21.25
CA LEU A 335 11.15 -6.11 22.42
C LEU A 335 12.62 -5.84 22.13
N GLU A 336 13.09 -6.04 20.89
CA GLU A 336 14.46 -5.69 20.49
C GLU A 336 14.70 -4.19 20.60
N GLU A 337 15.90 -3.80 21.06
CA GLU A 337 16.26 -2.41 21.37
C GLU A 337 16.12 -1.51 20.16
N GLU A 338 16.51 -1.98 18.99
CA GLU A 338 16.49 -1.26 17.72
C GLU A 338 15.08 -0.87 17.27
N LEU A 339 14.06 -1.58 17.76
CA LEU A 339 12.65 -1.30 17.46
C LEU A 339 12.02 -0.28 18.44
N THR A 340 12.75 0.13 19.48
CA THR A 340 12.28 1.15 20.43
C THR A 340 11.96 2.49 19.73
N LYS A 341 12.61 2.81 18.61
CA LYS A 341 12.28 3.99 17.80
C LYS A 341 10.81 3.99 17.34
N TYR A 342 10.26 2.84 16.92
CA TYR A 342 8.86 2.73 16.49
C TYR A 342 7.88 2.88 17.64
N TYR A 343 8.28 2.47 18.84
CA TYR A 343 7.51 2.72 20.05
C TYR A 343 7.48 4.22 20.39
N LEU A 344 8.62 4.89 20.30
CA LEU A 344 8.70 6.33 20.57
C LEU A 344 7.91 7.15 19.53
N GLU A 345 7.96 6.77 18.25
CA GLU A 345 7.22 7.42 17.17
C GLU A 345 5.69 7.33 17.34
N TYR A 346 5.18 6.35 18.10
CA TYR A 346 3.76 6.23 18.41
C TYR A 346 3.24 7.37 19.28
N PHE A 347 4.08 7.92 20.17
CA PHE A 347 3.67 9.00 21.07
C PHE A 347 3.94 10.39 20.47
N PRO A 348 3.08 11.38 20.76
CA PRO A 348 3.28 12.76 20.34
C PRO A 348 4.64 13.31 20.75
N TRP A 349 5.22 14.17 19.93
CA TRP A 349 6.50 14.82 20.20
C TRP A 349 6.50 15.57 21.55
N THR A 350 5.42 16.30 21.82
CA THR A 350 5.23 17.02 23.10
C THR A 350 5.43 16.11 24.32
N VAL A 351 4.95 14.87 24.26
CA VAL A 351 5.09 13.88 25.33
C VAL A 351 6.51 13.29 25.35
N ARG A 352 7.06 13.01 24.19
CA ARG A 352 8.44 12.49 24.07
C ARG A 352 9.47 13.47 24.60
N ASP A 353 9.34 14.76 24.27
CA ASP A 353 10.21 15.84 24.73
C ASP A 353 10.13 16.03 26.24
N SER A 354 8.92 15.94 26.81
CA SER A 354 8.69 16.13 28.25
C SER A 354 9.26 15.02 29.13
N PHE A 355 9.25 13.76 28.66
CA PHE A 355 9.54 12.61 29.52
C PHE A 355 10.75 11.76 29.08
N GLY A 356 11.27 11.94 27.87
CA GLY A 356 12.45 11.25 27.37
C GLY A 356 12.37 9.72 27.54
N GLU A 357 13.39 9.14 28.18
CA GLU A 357 13.49 7.69 28.42
C GLU A 357 12.41 7.14 29.37
N ASN A 358 11.73 7.98 30.16
CA ASN A 358 10.69 7.52 31.08
C ASN A 358 9.45 6.96 30.40
N ILE A 359 9.28 7.20 29.08
CA ILE A 359 8.18 6.66 28.26
C ILE A 359 8.32 5.14 28.05
N ILE A 360 9.52 4.59 28.18
CA ILE A 360 9.87 3.21 27.75
C ILE A 360 9.12 2.12 28.56
N ASP A 361 8.62 2.44 29.74
CA ASP A 361 8.00 1.49 30.69
C ASP A 361 6.47 1.30 30.48
N HIS A 362 5.91 1.58 29.33
CA HIS A 362 4.48 1.40 29.11
C HIS A 362 4.09 -0.10 29.20
N PRO A 363 3.02 -0.45 29.92
CA PRO A 363 2.63 -1.86 30.12
C PRO A 363 2.23 -2.59 28.83
N LEU A 364 1.83 -1.86 27.78
CA LEU A 364 1.47 -2.39 26.47
C LEU A 364 2.55 -2.08 25.40
N LYS A 365 3.81 -1.93 25.80
CA LYS A 365 4.91 -1.60 24.87
C LYS A 365 4.99 -2.59 23.71
N LYS A 366 4.88 -3.88 24.00
CA LYS A 366 4.98 -4.96 23.01
C LYS A 366 3.84 -4.87 21.98
N GLU A 367 2.61 -4.69 22.44
CA GLU A 367 1.42 -4.57 21.60
C GLU A 367 1.45 -3.30 20.75
N ILE A 368 1.91 -2.18 21.31
CA ILE A 368 2.06 -0.92 20.59
C ILE A 368 3.07 -1.09 19.44
N ILE A 369 4.26 -1.66 19.71
CA ILE A 369 5.25 -1.90 18.67
C ILE A 369 4.71 -2.87 17.61
N SER A 370 4.05 -3.96 18.02
CA SER A 370 3.43 -4.91 17.10
C SER A 370 2.42 -4.23 16.18
N THR A 371 1.58 -3.34 16.72
CA THR A 371 0.61 -2.56 15.93
C THR A 371 1.30 -1.62 14.94
N VAL A 372 2.32 -0.87 15.39
CA VAL A 372 3.06 0.05 14.53
C VAL A 372 3.75 -0.68 13.39
N LEU A 373 4.44 -1.79 13.69
CA LEU A 373 5.14 -2.60 12.68
C LEU A 373 4.15 -3.23 11.69
N THR A 374 3.06 -3.79 12.19
CA THR A 374 1.99 -4.36 11.35
C THR A 374 1.47 -3.34 10.35
N ASN A 375 1.10 -2.14 10.83
CA ASN A 375 0.61 -1.07 9.97
C ASN A 375 1.69 -0.58 8.99
N ARG A 376 2.91 -0.35 9.48
CA ARG A 376 4.02 0.13 8.65
C ARG A 376 4.29 -0.80 7.47
N ILE A 377 4.45 -2.11 7.73
CA ILE A 377 4.83 -3.07 6.71
C ILE A 377 3.66 -3.36 5.77
N THR A 378 2.47 -3.66 6.31
CA THR A 378 1.31 -3.99 5.48
C THR A 378 0.91 -2.81 4.59
N ASN A 379 0.90 -1.58 5.13
CA ASN A 379 0.52 -0.39 4.35
C ASN A 379 1.50 -0.07 3.20
N LYS A 380 2.72 -0.61 3.21
CA LYS A 380 3.75 -0.39 2.19
C LYS A 380 3.91 -1.62 1.28
N ALA A 381 4.29 -2.74 1.88
CA ALA A 381 4.60 -3.96 1.13
C ALA A 381 3.35 -4.66 0.57
N GLY A 382 2.17 -4.42 1.14
CA GLY A 382 0.92 -5.00 0.68
C GLY A 382 0.48 -6.24 1.46
N SER A 383 -0.80 -6.57 1.33
CA SER A 383 -1.46 -7.67 2.06
C SER A 383 -0.93 -9.04 1.67
N THR A 384 -0.45 -9.21 0.44
CA THR A 384 0.05 -10.51 -0.08
C THR A 384 1.50 -10.80 0.33
N PHE A 385 2.23 -9.83 0.88
CA PHE A 385 3.69 -9.94 1.01
C PHE A 385 4.12 -10.90 2.11
N ILE A 386 3.69 -10.66 3.36
CA ILE A 386 4.23 -11.34 4.54
C ILE A 386 3.94 -12.84 4.50
N SER A 387 2.67 -13.22 4.34
CA SER A 387 2.26 -14.62 4.30
C SER A 387 2.95 -15.38 3.17
N ARG A 388 3.05 -14.77 1.97
CA ARG A 388 3.76 -15.37 0.84
C ARG A 388 5.24 -15.59 1.12
N MET A 389 5.93 -14.63 1.75
CA MET A 389 7.35 -14.78 2.09
C MET A 389 7.56 -15.84 3.15
N ALA A 390 6.75 -15.84 4.21
CA ALA A 390 6.84 -16.84 5.26
C ALA A 390 6.65 -18.27 4.73
N HIS A 391 5.62 -18.49 3.92
CA HIS A 391 5.38 -19.82 3.31
C HIS A 391 6.45 -20.22 2.29
N GLY A 392 6.88 -19.28 1.44
CA GLY A 392 7.83 -19.56 0.37
C GLY A 392 9.28 -19.80 0.85
N SER A 393 9.63 -19.32 2.04
CA SER A 393 10.99 -19.47 2.62
C SER A 393 11.06 -20.40 3.82
N GLU A 394 9.93 -20.94 4.28
CA GLU A 394 9.83 -21.72 5.53
C GLU A 394 10.28 -20.92 6.76
N GLN A 395 10.26 -19.59 6.69
CA GLN A 395 10.65 -18.69 7.78
C GLN A 395 9.43 -18.20 8.55
N SER A 396 9.64 -17.81 9.79
CA SER A 396 8.56 -17.23 10.61
C SER A 396 8.18 -15.82 10.15
N ILE A 397 6.94 -15.39 10.39
CA ILE A 397 6.51 -14.01 10.12
C ILE A 397 7.43 -12.98 10.81
N PRO A 398 7.84 -13.13 12.09
CA PRO A 398 8.80 -12.22 12.71
C PRO A 398 10.14 -12.13 11.97
N ASP A 399 10.66 -13.23 11.42
CA ASP A 399 11.90 -13.20 10.65
C ASP A 399 11.75 -12.45 9.32
N VAL A 400 10.62 -12.64 8.64
CA VAL A 400 10.28 -11.87 7.43
C VAL A 400 10.18 -10.39 7.76
N VAL A 401 9.51 -10.02 8.87
CA VAL A 401 9.36 -8.65 9.33
C VAL A 401 10.71 -8.02 9.65
N ARG A 402 11.56 -8.71 10.43
CA ARG A 402 12.93 -8.26 10.74
C ARG A 402 13.73 -7.99 9.45
N THR A 403 13.74 -8.98 8.56
CA THR A 403 14.48 -8.87 7.30
C THR A 403 13.97 -7.71 6.44
N TYR A 404 12.65 -7.51 6.37
CA TYR A 404 12.07 -6.38 5.67
C TYR A 404 12.54 -5.03 6.26
N LEU A 405 12.50 -4.87 7.58
CA LEU A 405 12.92 -3.64 8.25
C LEU A 405 14.42 -3.35 8.04
N VAL A 406 15.25 -4.39 8.05
CA VAL A 406 16.68 -4.27 7.75
C VAL A 406 16.88 -3.80 6.31
N MET A 407 16.23 -4.42 5.32
CA MET A 407 16.36 -4.05 3.91
C MET A 407 15.78 -2.66 3.62
N GLU A 408 14.61 -2.35 4.17
CA GLU A 408 13.99 -1.01 4.06
C GLU A 408 14.92 0.09 4.56
N SER A 409 15.54 -0.13 5.73
CA SER A 409 16.47 0.83 6.35
C SER A 409 17.77 0.94 5.55
N SER A 410 18.31 -0.18 5.08
CA SER A 410 19.55 -0.22 4.29
C SER A 410 19.42 0.49 2.95
N LEU A 411 18.26 0.40 2.31
CA LEU A 411 17.94 1.13 1.08
C LEU A 411 17.62 2.61 1.29
N THR A 412 17.52 3.08 2.54
CA THR A 412 16.96 4.41 2.83
C THR A 412 15.60 4.64 2.15
N ALA A 413 14.77 3.59 2.11
CA ALA A 413 13.54 3.57 1.31
C ALA A 413 12.53 4.65 1.74
N GLU A 414 12.59 5.14 2.99
CA GLU A 414 11.74 6.24 3.45
C GLU A 414 12.06 7.54 2.71
N THR A 415 13.35 7.84 2.49
CA THR A 415 13.78 9.02 1.70
C THR A 415 13.23 8.93 0.27
N ILE A 416 13.33 7.77 -0.38
CA ILE A 416 12.78 7.56 -1.73
C ILE A 416 11.25 7.78 -1.74
N ARG A 417 10.54 7.31 -0.72
CA ARG A 417 9.09 7.55 -0.60
C ARG A 417 8.77 9.04 -0.42
N GLU A 418 9.54 9.74 0.41
CA GLU A 418 9.40 11.20 0.60
C GLU A 418 9.66 11.95 -0.70
N GLU A 419 10.69 11.60 -1.45
CA GLU A 419 10.96 12.14 -2.78
C GLU A 419 9.77 11.91 -3.73
N LEU A 420 9.26 10.67 -3.84
CA LEU A 420 8.09 10.35 -4.64
C LEU A 420 6.85 11.16 -4.23
N TYR A 421 6.63 11.39 -2.93
CA TYR A 421 5.52 12.21 -2.45
C TYR A 421 5.73 13.70 -2.70
N SER A 422 6.95 14.19 -2.84
CA SER A 422 7.27 15.59 -3.13
C SER A 422 7.07 15.97 -4.60
N LEU A 423 7.04 15.00 -5.52
CA LEU A 423 6.81 15.26 -6.94
C LEU A 423 5.39 15.80 -7.16
N THR A 424 5.26 16.95 -7.82
CA THR A 424 3.98 17.64 -8.10
C THR A 424 3.45 17.36 -9.49
N ASP A 425 4.31 17.05 -10.45
CA ASP A 425 4.00 17.00 -11.88
C ASP A 425 3.69 15.57 -12.38
N ILE A 426 3.31 14.68 -11.46
CA ILE A 426 2.92 13.30 -11.77
C ILE A 426 1.52 13.00 -11.26
N SER A 427 0.83 12.07 -11.92
CA SER A 427 -0.45 11.56 -11.46
C SER A 427 -0.28 10.67 -10.23
N GLU A 428 -1.34 10.53 -9.41
CA GLU A 428 -1.32 9.59 -8.28
C GLU A 428 -1.11 8.13 -8.74
N LYS A 429 -1.57 7.76 -9.94
CA LYS A 429 -1.33 6.45 -10.50
C LYS A 429 0.15 6.19 -10.74
N GLU A 430 0.85 7.12 -11.39
CA GLU A 430 2.30 7.01 -11.64
C GLU A 430 3.09 6.96 -10.34
N ARG A 431 2.67 7.75 -9.33
CA ARG A 431 3.24 7.72 -7.99
C ARG A 431 3.08 6.35 -7.32
N TYR A 432 1.87 5.76 -7.38
CA TYR A 432 1.62 4.44 -6.81
C TYR A 432 2.38 3.34 -7.55
N GLU A 433 2.50 3.41 -8.87
CA GLU A 433 3.32 2.49 -9.66
C GLU A 433 4.79 2.53 -9.22
N ALA A 434 5.37 3.73 -9.05
CA ALA A 434 6.75 3.88 -8.58
C ALA A 434 6.95 3.39 -7.13
N LEU A 435 5.96 3.60 -6.25
CA LEU A 435 5.97 3.03 -4.90
C LEU A 435 5.90 1.50 -4.93
N ILE A 436 5.14 0.92 -5.84
CA ILE A 436 5.07 -0.54 -6.04
C ILE A 436 6.43 -1.06 -6.53
N GLU A 437 7.07 -0.37 -7.48
CA GLU A 437 8.41 -0.71 -7.98
C GLU A 437 9.45 -0.70 -6.84
N LEU A 438 9.44 0.31 -5.97
CA LEU A 438 10.30 0.36 -4.77
C LEU A 438 10.06 -0.84 -3.85
N GLU A 439 8.80 -1.14 -3.55
CA GLU A 439 8.46 -2.28 -2.70
C GLU A 439 8.87 -3.61 -3.33
N ASP A 440 8.82 -3.75 -4.64
CA ASP A 440 9.25 -4.95 -5.34
C ASP A 440 10.77 -5.15 -5.29
N VAL A 441 11.55 -4.08 -5.28
CA VAL A 441 13.00 -4.14 -5.00
C VAL A 441 13.24 -4.64 -3.57
N ILE A 442 12.57 -4.05 -2.57
CA ILE A 442 12.71 -4.48 -1.17
C ILE A 442 12.32 -5.95 -1.00
N LYS A 443 11.18 -6.37 -1.57
CA LYS A 443 10.71 -7.77 -1.52
C LYS A 443 11.69 -8.74 -2.16
N THR A 444 12.35 -8.33 -3.24
CA THR A 444 13.36 -9.15 -3.92
C THR A 444 14.59 -9.32 -3.04
N LEU A 445 15.06 -8.25 -2.38
CA LEU A 445 16.14 -8.32 -1.40
C LEU A 445 15.77 -9.24 -0.23
N VAL A 446 14.61 -9.03 0.36
CA VAL A 446 14.10 -9.86 1.47
C VAL A 446 14.08 -11.34 1.09
N ARG A 447 13.49 -11.66 -0.07
CA ARG A 447 13.40 -13.06 -0.53
C ARG A 447 14.77 -13.72 -0.69
N ASN A 448 15.73 -13.03 -1.33
CA ASN A 448 17.06 -13.59 -1.53
C ASN A 448 17.82 -13.81 -0.22
N VAL A 449 17.66 -12.91 0.74
CA VAL A 449 18.23 -13.06 2.08
C VAL A 449 17.59 -14.24 2.84
N LEU A 450 16.27 -14.41 2.76
CA LEU A 450 15.55 -15.51 3.42
C LEU A 450 15.87 -16.89 2.81
N ILE A 451 16.17 -16.96 1.52
CA ILE A 451 16.59 -18.22 0.86
C ILE A 451 17.99 -18.65 1.33
N GLY A 452 18.90 -17.70 1.55
CA GLY A 452 20.23 -17.97 2.11
C GLY A 452 20.15 -18.13 3.63
N GLN A 453 19.73 -19.30 4.13
CA GLN A 453 19.40 -19.58 5.54
C GLN A 453 20.45 -19.14 6.58
N ASP A 454 21.73 -19.01 6.18
CA ASP A 454 22.82 -18.57 7.06
C ASP A 454 22.92 -17.04 7.22
N LEU A 455 22.03 -16.27 6.59
CA LEU A 455 22.12 -14.82 6.47
C LEU A 455 20.95 -14.03 7.07
N LEU A 456 20.13 -14.63 7.97
CA LEU A 456 19.09 -13.83 8.61
C LEU A 456 19.73 -12.62 9.32
N PRO A 457 19.58 -11.40 8.79
CA PRO A 457 20.32 -10.26 9.30
C PRO A 457 19.68 -9.73 10.57
N GLY A 458 20.51 -9.50 11.59
CA GLY A 458 20.15 -8.60 12.67
C GLY A 458 20.24 -7.13 12.25
N PHE A 459 19.70 -6.24 13.07
CA PHE A 459 19.72 -4.79 12.80
C PHE A 459 21.14 -4.20 12.80
N GLU A 460 22.12 -4.86 13.42
CA GLU A 460 23.54 -4.50 13.38
C GLU A 460 24.13 -4.51 11.96
N LYS A 461 23.48 -5.18 11.02
CA LYS A 461 23.91 -5.26 9.62
C LYS A 461 23.42 -4.10 8.74
N VAL A 462 22.50 -3.27 9.23
CA VAL A 462 21.90 -2.17 8.43
C VAL A 462 22.96 -1.26 7.81
N GLU A 463 23.92 -0.78 8.61
CA GLU A 463 24.94 0.13 8.11
C GLU A 463 25.90 -0.55 7.11
N GLN A 464 26.18 -1.84 7.29
CA GLN A 464 26.96 -2.62 6.34
C GLN A 464 26.23 -2.75 5.00
N PHE A 465 24.97 -3.16 5.01
CA PHE A 465 24.16 -3.27 3.79
C PHE A 465 23.99 -1.92 3.09
N LYS A 466 23.73 -0.86 3.87
CA LYS A 466 23.59 0.51 3.34
C LYS A 466 24.87 0.96 2.60
N ALA A 467 26.04 0.75 3.20
CA ALA A 467 27.30 1.11 2.58
C ALA A 467 27.52 0.37 1.24
N LEU A 468 27.24 -0.95 1.22
CA LEU A 468 27.35 -1.76 0.01
C LEU A 468 26.39 -1.32 -1.10
N LEU A 469 25.14 -1.00 -0.75
CA LEU A 469 24.11 -0.52 -1.70
C LEU A 469 24.45 0.86 -2.26
N GLN A 470 24.94 1.77 -1.43
CA GLN A 470 25.38 3.10 -1.88
C GLN A 470 26.59 3.01 -2.80
N GLU A 471 27.56 2.15 -2.50
CA GLU A 471 28.71 1.91 -3.36
C GLU A 471 28.28 1.28 -4.71
N LEU A 472 27.34 0.35 -4.70
CA LEU A 472 26.75 -0.23 -5.91
C LEU A 472 26.13 0.83 -6.82
N LEU A 473 25.24 1.67 -6.27
CA LEU A 473 24.57 2.75 -7.03
C LEU A 473 25.60 3.72 -7.65
N LYS A 474 26.64 4.09 -6.89
CA LYS A 474 27.72 4.95 -7.38
C LYS A 474 28.48 4.33 -8.55
N HIS A 475 28.77 3.04 -8.50
CA HIS A 475 29.42 2.32 -9.61
C HIS A 475 28.55 2.29 -10.87
N GLN A 476 27.25 2.07 -10.72
CA GLN A 476 26.32 2.04 -11.84
C GLN A 476 26.15 3.41 -12.50
N GLU A 477 26.13 4.49 -11.71
CA GLU A 477 26.10 5.86 -12.23
C GLU A 477 27.35 6.19 -13.06
N ILE A 478 28.54 5.81 -12.58
CA ILE A 478 29.79 5.96 -13.31
C ILE A 478 29.73 5.19 -14.64
N SER A 479 29.32 3.92 -14.63
CA SER A 479 29.22 3.08 -15.84
C SER A 479 28.27 3.68 -16.87
N ARG A 480 27.10 4.20 -16.46
CA ARG A 480 26.15 4.88 -17.36
C ARG A 480 26.72 6.15 -17.99
N ASN A 481 27.50 6.90 -17.24
CA ASN A 481 28.14 8.13 -17.76
C ASN A 481 29.25 7.82 -18.75
N GLU A 482 30.00 6.75 -18.55
CA GLU A 482 31.03 6.26 -19.49
C GLU A 482 30.37 5.80 -20.81
N GLU A 483 29.28 5.01 -20.76
CA GLU A 483 28.57 4.58 -21.96
C GLU A 483 27.95 5.76 -22.75
N LYS A 484 27.44 6.79 -22.06
CA LYS A 484 26.96 8.01 -22.73
C LYS A 484 28.06 8.81 -23.38
N SER A 485 29.28 8.85 -22.81
CA SER A 485 30.44 9.54 -23.38
C SER A 485 30.96 8.86 -24.64
N ASP A 486 30.86 7.54 -24.73
CA ASP A 486 31.25 6.77 -25.91
C ASP A 486 30.25 6.89 -27.08
N LEU A 487 29.02 7.28 -26.80
CA LEU A 487 27.95 7.50 -27.79
C LEU A 487 27.93 8.94 -28.37
N VAL A 488 28.65 9.88 -27.77
CA VAL A 488 28.75 11.26 -28.28
C VAL A 488 29.83 11.30 -29.38
N ILE A 489 29.40 11.23 -30.63
CA ILE A 489 30.23 11.60 -31.77
C ILE A 489 30.63 13.07 -31.57
N PRO A 490 31.94 13.40 -31.54
CA PRO A 490 32.33 14.79 -31.30
C PRO A 490 31.83 15.66 -32.44
N GLU A 491 30.90 16.56 -32.18
CA GLU A 491 30.61 17.69 -33.05
C GLU A 491 31.89 18.57 -33.15
N VAL A 492 32.48 18.59 -34.31
CA VAL A 492 33.62 19.43 -34.61
C VAL A 492 33.20 20.90 -34.48
N GLY A 493 33.62 21.57 -33.42
CA GLY A 493 33.51 23.04 -33.37
C GLY A 493 33.17 23.72 -32.04
N LYS A 494 33.13 23.06 -30.89
CA LYS A 494 33.01 23.76 -29.62
C LYS A 494 34.26 23.59 -28.75
N THR A 495 34.81 24.69 -28.30
CA THR A 495 36.00 24.76 -27.42
C THR A 495 35.57 24.46 -25.98
N LYS A 496 36.44 23.73 -25.25
CA LYS A 496 36.26 23.21 -23.88
C LYS A 496 36.18 24.27 -22.75
N GLU A 497 35.83 25.50 -23.02
CA GLU A 497 35.89 26.58 -22.01
C GLU A 497 34.51 27.06 -21.49
N ASP A 498 33.38 26.50 -21.93
CA ASP A 498 32.03 26.97 -21.56
C ASP A 498 31.15 25.94 -20.82
N GLU A 499 31.67 24.84 -20.35
CA GLU A 499 30.98 23.94 -19.45
C GLU A 499 31.52 24.11 -18.02
N GLU A 500 31.14 25.20 -17.34
CA GLU A 500 31.03 25.18 -15.90
C GLU A 500 29.86 24.21 -15.56
N ILE A 501 30.23 22.98 -15.19
CA ILE A 501 29.32 22.03 -14.58
C ILE A 501 28.90 22.63 -13.22
N THR A 502 27.84 23.42 -13.23
CA THR A 502 27.12 23.70 -12.00
C THR A 502 26.53 22.35 -11.55
N GLU A 503 27.11 21.78 -10.49
CA GLU A 503 26.45 20.77 -9.65
C GLU A 503 25.25 21.43 -8.95
N GLU A 504 24.25 21.84 -9.71
CA GLU A 504 22.90 21.97 -9.18
C GLU A 504 22.42 20.53 -8.99
N ALA A 505 22.27 20.14 -7.72
CA ALA A 505 21.57 18.91 -7.37
C ALA A 505 20.21 18.95 -8.11
N SER A 506 20.09 18.19 -9.19
CA SER A 506 18.86 18.16 -9.99
C SER A 506 17.74 17.72 -9.08
N SER A 507 16.64 18.49 -9.06
CA SER A 507 15.43 18.11 -8.32
C SER A 507 15.05 16.66 -8.66
N PRO A 508 14.60 15.86 -7.68
CA PRO A 508 14.23 14.47 -7.92
C PRO A 508 13.20 14.39 -9.05
N SER A 509 13.41 13.50 -10.01
CA SER A 509 12.47 13.24 -11.09
C SER A 509 12.01 11.79 -11.06
N LEU A 510 10.79 11.53 -11.53
CA LEU A 510 10.24 10.17 -11.56
C LEU A 510 11.14 9.20 -12.35
N ASP A 511 11.63 9.64 -13.51
CA ASP A 511 12.51 8.82 -14.36
C ASP A 511 13.85 8.54 -13.68
N GLY A 512 14.41 9.52 -12.96
CA GLY A 512 15.63 9.33 -12.18
C GLY A 512 15.46 8.30 -11.05
N ILE A 513 14.36 8.39 -10.32
CA ILE A 513 14.02 7.43 -9.26
C ILE A 513 13.83 6.03 -9.85
N ARG A 514 13.04 5.88 -10.91
CA ARG A 514 12.82 4.59 -11.58
C ARG A 514 14.11 3.98 -12.13
N ALA A 515 14.99 4.79 -12.69
CA ALA A 515 16.31 4.33 -13.14
C ALA A 515 17.14 3.76 -11.98
N SER A 516 17.17 4.45 -10.83
CA SER A 516 17.86 3.95 -9.63
C SER A 516 17.23 2.67 -9.08
N LEU A 517 15.90 2.56 -9.08
CA LEU A 517 15.20 1.34 -8.68
C LEU A 517 15.51 0.15 -9.64
N HIS A 518 15.60 0.43 -10.93
CA HIS A 518 15.99 -0.58 -11.92
C HIS A 518 17.42 -1.09 -11.67
N ASP A 519 18.35 -0.19 -11.37
CA ASP A 519 19.73 -0.54 -11.06
C ASP A 519 19.85 -1.44 -9.82
N LEU A 520 18.97 -1.25 -8.83
CA LEU A 520 18.97 -2.05 -7.61
C LEU A 520 18.46 -3.49 -7.80
N ARG A 521 17.96 -3.87 -8.97
CA ARG A 521 17.52 -5.25 -9.25
C ARG A 521 18.64 -6.28 -9.15
N ILE A 522 19.89 -5.87 -9.41
CA ILE A 522 21.06 -6.75 -9.27
C ILE A 522 21.59 -6.82 -7.83
N ALA A 523 21.18 -5.89 -6.97
CA ALA A 523 21.69 -5.76 -5.61
C ALA A 523 21.66 -7.05 -4.77
N PRO A 524 20.61 -7.91 -4.84
CA PRO A 524 20.59 -9.16 -4.07
C PRO A 524 21.79 -10.06 -4.33
N TYR A 525 22.24 -10.13 -5.57
CA TYR A 525 23.34 -10.99 -6.02
C TYR A 525 24.70 -10.38 -5.66
N VAL A 526 24.81 -9.05 -5.76
CA VAL A 526 26.01 -8.33 -5.33
C VAL A 526 26.19 -8.43 -3.83
N LEU A 527 25.13 -8.23 -3.04
CA LEU A 527 25.16 -8.39 -1.59
C LEU A 527 25.55 -9.81 -1.19
N HIS A 528 25.00 -10.84 -1.87
CA HIS A 528 25.38 -12.23 -1.62
C HIS A 528 26.89 -12.46 -1.80
N LEU A 529 27.46 -11.99 -2.90
CA LEU A 529 28.90 -12.12 -3.16
C LEU A 529 29.76 -11.34 -2.16
N CYS A 530 29.34 -10.12 -1.78
CA CYS A 530 30.08 -9.31 -0.80
C CYS A 530 30.04 -9.91 0.60
N LEU A 531 28.90 -10.47 1.02
CA LEU A 531 28.69 -10.91 2.41
C LEU A 531 29.16 -12.34 2.66
N ILE A 532 28.98 -13.26 1.70
CA ILE A 532 29.35 -14.66 1.84
C ILE A 532 30.76 -14.90 1.32
N GLN A 533 31.14 -14.22 0.25
CA GLN A 533 32.37 -14.49 -0.46
C GLN A 533 33.46 -13.42 -0.21
N ASP A 534 33.14 -12.41 0.62
CA ASP A 534 34.05 -11.31 1.00
C ASP A 534 34.65 -10.56 -0.19
N LEU A 535 33.85 -10.37 -1.26
CA LEU A 535 34.26 -9.66 -2.47
C LEU A 535 33.97 -8.16 -2.37
N GLU A 536 34.85 -7.35 -2.98
CA GLU A 536 34.56 -5.93 -3.17
C GLU A 536 33.35 -5.71 -4.09
N VAL A 537 32.56 -4.67 -3.85
CA VAL A 537 31.31 -4.35 -4.59
C VAL A 537 31.54 -4.31 -6.10
N ARG A 538 32.65 -3.70 -6.56
CA ARG A 538 33.00 -3.61 -7.99
C ARG A 538 33.14 -4.98 -8.63
N THR A 539 33.89 -5.87 -8.01
CA THR A 539 34.13 -7.24 -8.50
C THR A 539 32.82 -8.05 -8.44
N ALA A 540 32.10 -7.97 -7.35
CA ALA A 540 30.81 -8.62 -7.19
C ALA A 540 29.80 -8.17 -8.26
N TYR A 541 29.73 -6.88 -8.55
CA TYR A 541 28.88 -6.31 -9.59
C TYR A 541 29.25 -6.84 -10.98
N GLN A 542 30.55 -6.83 -11.35
CA GLN A 542 31.01 -7.34 -12.65
C GLN A 542 30.67 -8.83 -12.82
N ILE A 543 30.88 -9.63 -11.80
CA ILE A 543 30.49 -11.05 -11.81
C ILE A 543 28.99 -11.21 -12.00
N ALA A 544 28.18 -10.52 -11.20
CA ALA A 544 26.72 -10.64 -11.25
C ALA A 544 26.15 -10.21 -12.62
N ILE A 545 26.66 -9.13 -13.22
CA ILE A 545 26.30 -8.68 -14.57
C ILE A 545 26.74 -9.69 -15.64
N SER A 546 27.97 -10.20 -15.55
CA SER A 546 28.49 -11.16 -16.54
C SER A 546 27.67 -12.45 -16.53
N VAL A 547 27.29 -12.94 -15.35
CA VAL A 547 26.39 -14.08 -15.19
C VAL A 547 25.02 -13.77 -15.80
N GLU A 548 24.46 -12.60 -15.52
CA GLU A 548 23.17 -12.20 -16.05
C GLU A 548 23.16 -12.15 -17.58
N GLN A 549 24.13 -11.46 -18.18
CA GLN A 549 24.23 -11.33 -19.63
C GLN A 549 24.40 -12.67 -20.32
N LYS A 550 25.22 -13.56 -19.75
CA LYS A 550 25.56 -14.83 -20.38
C LYS A 550 24.47 -15.88 -20.22
N PHE A 551 23.92 -16.02 -19.01
CA PHE A 551 22.92 -17.04 -18.72
C PHE A 551 21.49 -16.57 -19.03
N GLY A 552 21.23 -15.27 -19.15
CA GLY A 552 19.95 -14.70 -19.54
C GLY A 552 18.84 -14.92 -18.50
N PHE A 553 19.15 -14.85 -17.22
CA PHE A 553 18.19 -15.07 -16.14
C PHE A 553 17.04 -14.05 -16.16
N ASP A 554 17.35 -12.76 -16.42
CA ASP A 554 16.34 -11.70 -16.50
C ASP A 554 15.43 -11.94 -17.71
N TRP A 555 15.99 -12.33 -18.86
CA TRP A 555 15.20 -12.69 -20.04
C TRP A 555 14.28 -13.89 -19.73
N LEU A 556 14.79 -14.92 -19.07
CA LEU A 556 13.96 -16.07 -18.66
C LEU A 556 12.86 -15.65 -17.69
N ARG A 557 13.16 -14.74 -16.77
CA ARG A 557 12.18 -14.20 -15.83
C ARG A 557 11.06 -13.43 -16.56
N GLU A 558 11.44 -12.52 -17.46
CA GLU A 558 10.46 -11.78 -18.27
C GLU A 558 9.54 -12.72 -19.05
N LYS A 559 10.13 -13.73 -19.69
CA LYS A 559 9.36 -14.72 -20.43
C LYS A 559 8.46 -15.56 -19.52
N LEU A 560 8.96 -15.97 -18.36
CA LEU A 560 8.20 -16.73 -17.38
C LEU A 560 7.00 -15.94 -16.86
N VAL A 561 7.19 -14.66 -16.53
CA VAL A 561 6.10 -13.77 -16.09
C VAL A 561 5.09 -13.50 -17.21
N SER A 562 5.52 -13.47 -18.48
CA SER A 562 4.63 -13.24 -19.63
C SER A 562 3.76 -14.46 -20.01
N ILE A 563 4.03 -15.64 -19.46
CA ILE A 563 3.18 -16.82 -19.68
C ILE A 563 1.94 -16.70 -18.79
N GLU A 564 0.76 -16.72 -19.41
CA GLU A 564 -0.52 -16.80 -18.69
C GLU A 564 -0.80 -18.25 -18.30
N PRO A 565 -0.68 -18.62 -17.01
CA PRO A 565 -1.03 -19.97 -16.57
C PRO A 565 -2.54 -20.20 -16.72
N GLN A 566 -2.93 -21.37 -17.21
CA GLN A 566 -4.33 -21.71 -17.52
C GLN A 566 -5.10 -22.28 -16.32
N ASN A 567 -4.40 -22.63 -15.23
CA ASN A 567 -4.97 -23.22 -14.03
C ASN A 567 -4.01 -23.04 -12.83
N ASP A 568 -4.50 -23.38 -11.63
CA ASP A 568 -3.76 -23.21 -10.38
C ASP A 568 -2.44 -24.02 -10.33
N TRP A 569 -2.39 -25.18 -10.98
CA TRP A 569 -1.17 -25.98 -11.07
C TRP A 569 -0.08 -25.34 -11.94
N GLU A 570 -0.47 -24.72 -13.03
CA GLU A 570 0.46 -23.96 -13.86
C GLU A 570 0.96 -22.70 -13.15
N LEU A 571 0.11 -22.06 -12.36
CA LEU A 571 0.50 -20.94 -11.52
C LEU A 571 1.52 -21.38 -10.46
N GLU A 572 1.25 -22.47 -9.75
CA GLU A 572 2.17 -23.04 -8.78
C GLU A 572 3.51 -23.40 -9.44
N HIS A 573 3.45 -24.00 -10.61
CA HIS A 573 4.64 -24.32 -11.38
C HIS A 573 5.42 -23.05 -11.79
N GLN A 574 4.74 -21.98 -12.18
CA GLN A 574 5.35 -20.70 -12.49
C GLN A 574 6.10 -20.10 -11.27
N ASP A 575 5.49 -20.13 -10.09
CA ASP A 575 6.12 -19.66 -8.86
C ASP A 575 7.34 -20.51 -8.48
N ILE A 576 7.25 -21.84 -8.62
CA ILE A 576 8.39 -22.75 -8.42
C ILE A 576 9.53 -22.40 -9.37
N LEU A 577 9.22 -22.14 -10.64
CA LEU A 577 10.25 -21.79 -11.63
C LEU A 577 10.87 -20.42 -11.37
N LEU A 578 10.10 -19.43 -10.89
CA LEU A 578 10.62 -18.12 -10.47
C LEU A 578 11.59 -18.28 -9.28
N SER A 579 11.23 -19.10 -8.31
CA SER A 579 12.11 -19.42 -7.18
C SER A 579 13.36 -20.19 -7.63
N ALA A 580 13.21 -21.14 -8.57
CA ALA A 580 14.31 -21.89 -9.12
C ALA A 580 15.31 -21.03 -9.93
N LEU A 581 14.82 -19.98 -10.61
CA LEU A 581 15.66 -18.99 -11.27
C LEU A 581 16.58 -18.27 -10.29
N ASP A 582 16.01 -17.74 -9.19
CA ASP A 582 16.79 -17.02 -8.18
C ASP A 582 17.78 -17.94 -7.48
N THR A 583 17.32 -19.12 -7.05
CA THR A 583 18.19 -20.13 -6.44
C THR A 583 19.30 -20.59 -7.39
N GLY A 584 18.97 -20.82 -8.67
CA GLY A 584 19.94 -21.22 -9.68
C GLY A 584 21.02 -20.16 -9.91
N LYS A 585 20.64 -18.89 -9.91
CA LYS A 585 21.58 -17.76 -10.04
C LYS A 585 22.51 -17.68 -8.83
N LEU A 586 21.99 -17.77 -7.61
CA LEU A 586 22.79 -17.77 -6.38
C LEU A 586 23.78 -18.96 -6.34
N LEU A 587 23.29 -20.18 -6.60
CA LEU A 587 24.15 -21.37 -6.65
C LEU A 587 25.26 -21.27 -7.71
N LEU A 588 24.95 -20.66 -8.86
CA LEU A 588 25.97 -20.44 -9.89
C LEU A 588 27.06 -19.48 -9.40
N LEU A 589 26.67 -18.42 -8.70
CA LEU A 589 27.61 -17.46 -8.10
C LEU A 589 28.50 -18.14 -7.05
N ASP A 590 27.94 -19.01 -6.21
CA ASP A 590 28.70 -19.79 -5.21
C ASP A 590 29.69 -20.74 -5.87
N VAL A 591 29.27 -21.46 -6.91
CA VAL A 591 30.14 -22.38 -7.65
C VAL A 591 31.29 -21.63 -8.34
N LEU A 592 31.00 -20.47 -8.94
CA LEU A 592 32.04 -19.63 -9.56
C LEU A 592 33.08 -19.22 -8.53
N HIS A 593 32.67 -18.71 -7.39
CA HIS A 593 33.61 -18.31 -6.35
C HIS A 593 34.42 -19.50 -5.80
N ALA A 594 33.76 -20.58 -5.42
CA ALA A 594 34.40 -21.75 -4.82
C ALA A 594 35.40 -22.44 -5.81
N SER A 595 35.06 -22.48 -7.11
CA SER A 595 35.86 -23.19 -8.11
C SER A 595 37.09 -22.42 -8.57
N PHE A 596 37.05 -21.07 -8.53
CA PHE A 596 38.06 -20.26 -9.22
C PHE A 596 38.89 -19.36 -8.29
N LYS A 597 38.62 -19.34 -6.96
CA LYS A 597 39.31 -18.49 -5.98
C LYS A 597 39.59 -17.10 -6.55
N ILE A 598 38.54 -16.37 -6.81
CA ILE A 598 38.60 -15.06 -7.49
C ILE A 598 39.58 -14.18 -6.72
N ASP A 599 40.68 -13.78 -7.39
CA ASP A 599 41.60 -12.78 -6.88
C ASP A 599 40.99 -11.40 -7.15
N SER A 600 40.83 -10.59 -6.12
CA SER A 600 40.28 -9.22 -6.19
C SER A 600 41.10 -8.28 -7.13
N SER A 601 42.30 -8.70 -7.55
CA SER A 601 43.09 -7.98 -8.53
C SER A 601 42.58 -8.15 -9.99
N ILE A 602 41.73 -9.14 -10.26
CA ILE A 602 41.22 -9.43 -11.61
C ILE A 602 39.76 -9.01 -11.64
N ILE A 603 39.37 -8.16 -12.60
CA ILE A 603 37.96 -7.83 -12.89
C ILE A 603 37.47 -8.86 -13.90
N PRO A 604 36.67 -9.86 -13.51
CA PRO A 604 36.19 -10.87 -14.44
C PRO A 604 35.17 -10.26 -15.41
N ASP A 605 35.40 -10.40 -16.69
CA ASP A 605 34.41 -10.15 -17.72
C ASP A 605 33.66 -11.44 -18.12
N ALA A 606 32.67 -11.31 -18.99
CA ALA A 606 31.89 -12.45 -19.46
C ALA A 606 32.72 -13.51 -20.17
N ALA A 607 33.78 -13.10 -20.89
CA ALA A 607 34.68 -14.00 -21.63
C ALA A 607 35.52 -14.83 -20.65
N TRP A 608 36.15 -14.19 -19.67
CA TRP A 608 36.92 -14.86 -18.61
C TRP A 608 36.04 -15.85 -17.84
N LEU A 609 34.81 -15.45 -17.50
CA LEU A 609 33.87 -16.28 -16.76
C LEU A 609 33.49 -17.55 -17.52
N MET A 610 33.32 -17.43 -18.83
CA MET A 610 32.99 -18.56 -19.70
C MET A 610 34.15 -19.51 -19.96
N GLU A 611 35.35 -19.00 -20.18
CA GLU A 611 36.54 -19.86 -20.33
C GLU A 611 36.71 -20.78 -19.13
N ASN A 612 36.62 -20.24 -17.93
CA ASN A 612 36.78 -20.98 -16.69
C ASN A 612 35.63 -21.98 -16.43
N LEU A 613 34.35 -21.61 -16.72
CA LEU A 613 33.22 -22.52 -16.61
C LEU A 613 33.28 -23.63 -17.67
N GLU A 614 33.68 -23.33 -18.91
CA GLU A 614 33.78 -24.31 -19.98
C GLU A 614 34.88 -25.34 -19.75
N GLU A 615 35.97 -24.99 -19.13
CA GLU A 615 37.04 -25.95 -18.78
C GLU A 615 36.50 -27.02 -17.81
N ASN A 616 35.67 -26.66 -16.84
CA ASN A 616 35.28 -27.57 -15.77
C ASN A 616 33.90 -28.23 -16.01
N TYR A 617 32.95 -27.54 -16.69
CA TYR A 617 31.55 -27.98 -16.79
C TYR A 617 30.99 -27.98 -18.22
N SER A 618 31.85 -28.12 -19.25
CA SER A 618 31.50 -27.95 -20.66
C SER A 618 30.28 -28.76 -21.13
N SER A 619 30.07 -29.98 -20.64
CA SER A 619 28.97 -30.85 -21.07
C SER A 619 27.62 -30.36 -20.52
N TYR A 620 27.56 -29.88 -19.28
CA TYR A 620 26.36 -29.39 -18.66
C TYR A 620 25.98 -28.01 -19.23
N LEU A 621 26.93 -27.11 -19.36
CA LEU A 621 26.72 -25.76 -19.89
C LEU A 621 26.30 -25.79 -21.36
N ARG A 622 26.88 -26.62 -22.20
CA ARG A 622 26.44 -26.78 -23.60
C ARG A 622 24.97 -27.19 -23.68
N SER A 623 24.52 -28.09 -22.81
CA SER A 623 23.12 -28.50 -22.75
C SER A 623 22.18 -27.36 -22.31
N TYR A 624 22.60 -26.52 -21.36
CA TYR A 624 21.85 -25.34 -20.92
C TYR A 624 21.75 -24.31 -22.05
N PHE A 625 22.88 -23.86 -22.61
CA PHE A 625 22.90 -22.86 -23.67
C PHE A 625 22.17 -23.31 -24.93
N HIS A 626 22.29 -24.58 -25.31
CA HIS A 626 21.57 -25.13 -26.44
C HIS A 626 20.03 -25.03 -26.21
N ALA A 627 19.54 -25.38 -25.03
CA ALA A 627 18.13 -25.26 -24.70
C ALA A 627 17.66 -23.79 -24.67
N LEU A 628 18.48 -22.89 -24.10
CA LEU A 628 18.20 -21.45 -24.06
C LEU A 628 18.10 -20.85 -25.47
N GLU A 629 19.05 -21.18 -26.35
CA GLU A 629 19.07 -20.71 -27.73
C GLU A 629 17.89 -21.24 -28.54
N GLN A 630 17.48 -22.48 -28.35
CA GLN A 630 16.28 -23.03 -29.00
C GLN A 630 15.02 -22.23 -28.65
N VAL A 631 14.86 -21.86 -27.37
CA VAL A 631 13.72 -21.06 -26.93
C VAL A 631 13.83 -19.61 -27.43
N ARG A 632 15.02 -19.04 -27.48
CA ARG A 632 15.27 -17.69 -28.05
C ARG A 632 15.03 -17.62 -29.56
N ALA A 633 15.33 -18.70 -30.28
CA ALA A 633 15.16 -18.76 -31.73
C ALA A 633 13.70 -18.93 -32.21
N GLY A 634 12.71 -18.87 -31.33
CA GLY A 634 11.30 -18.87 -31.70
C GLY A 634 10.56 -20.18 -31.46
N SER A 635 11.11 -21.10 -30.69
CA SER A 635 10.36 -22.24 -30.15
C SER A 635 9.27 -21.74 -29.21
N LEU A 636 8.20 -22.54 -29.03
CA LEU A 636 7.09 -22.21 -28.14
C LEU A 636 7.60 -21.96 -26.71
N ILE A 637 7.44 -20.73 -26.22
CA ILE A 637 7.77 -20.38 -24.84
C ILE A 637 6.65 -20.93 -23.96
N SER A 638 6.98 -21.85 -23.07
CA SER A 638 6.04 -22.48 -22.15
C SER A 638 6.70 -22.76 -20.80
N LEU A 639 5.89 -22.96 -19.74
CA LEU A 639 6.40 -23.35 -18.41
C LEU A 639 7.26 -24.60 -18.50
N ALA A 640 6.83 -25.59 -19.33
CA ALA A 640 7.58 -26.82 -19.54
C ALA A 640 8.94 -26.57 -20.20
N ALA A 641 9.03 -25.69 -21.19
CA ALA A 641 10.30 -25.35 -21.84
C ALA A 641 11.26 -24.68 -20.87
N ILE A 642 10.80 -23.71 -20.08
CA ILE A 642 11.59 -23.03 -19.06
C ILE A 642 12.02 -24.02 -17.96
N SER A 643 11.13 -24.93 -17.53
CA SER A 643 11.44 -25.99 -16.57
C SER A 643 12.60 -26.88 -17.07
N VAL A 644 12.61 -27.24 -18.34
CA VAL A 644 13.71 -28.00 -18.98
C VAL A 644 15.02 -27.20 -18.96
N ILE A 645 14.98 -25.90 -19.27
CA ILE A 645 16.18 -25.06 -19.22
C ILE A 645 16.75 -25.05 -17.79
N LEU A 646 15.91 -24.77 -16.78
CA LEU A 646 16.33 -24.65 -15.39
C LEU A 646 16.83 -26.00 -14.82
N SER A 647 16.22 -27.13 -15.22
CA SER A 647 16.69 -28.46 -14.80
C SER A 647 18.13 -28.75 -15.26
N ARG A 648 18.62 -28.07 -16.31
CA ARG A 648 20.01 -28.17 -16.73
C ARG A 648 21.01 -27.54 -15.78
N LEU A 649 20.52 -26.70 -14.84
CA LEU A 649 21.33 -26.11 -13.77
C LEU A 649 21.33 -26.97 -12.47
N ASP A 650 20.57 -28.06 -12.40
CA ASP A 650 20.52 -28.91 -11.18
C ASP A 650 21.85 -29.55 -10.79
N PHE A 651 22.83 -29.61 -11.73
CA PHE A 651 24.19 -30.04 -11.41
C PHE A 651 24.88 -29.12 -10.41
N LEU A 652 24.53 -27.84 -10.37
CA LEU A 652 25.08 -26.87 -9.42
C LEU A 652 24.83 -27.29 -7.97
N LYS A 653 23.63 -27.80 -7.68
CA LYS A 653 23.27 -28.33 -6.33
C LYS A 653 24.19 -29.47 -5.89
N LYS A 654 24.63 -30.30 -6.81
CA LYS A 654 25.56 -31.41 -6.52
C LYS A 654 26.96 -30.92 -6.20
N ILE A 655 27.42 -29.88 -6.89
CA ILE A 655 28.76 -29.31 -6.69
C ILE A 655 28.81 -28.61 -5.32
N THR A 656 27.84 -27.79 -4.99
CA THR A 656 27.78 -27.09 -3.69
C THR A 656 27.69 -28.07 -2.53
N SER A 657 26.93 -29.15 -2.64
CA SER A 657 26.83 -30.18 -1.59
C SER A 657 28.15 -30.99 -1.41
N THR A 658 28.92 -31.19 -2.46
CA THR A 658 30.20 -31.93 -2.39
C THR A 658 31.29 -31.06 -1.75
N ASN A 659 31.34 -29.76 -2.09
CA ASN A 659 32.30 -28.81 -1.52
C ASN A 659 32.07 -28.56 -0.02
N LEU A 660 30.82 -28.57 0.44
CA LEU A 660 30.47 -28.46 1.86
C LEU A 660 30.88 -29.69 2.69
N SER A 661 30.88 -30.88 2.07
CA SER A 661 31.32 -32.13 2.77
C SER A 661 32.86 -32.20 2.93
N ASP A 662 33.63 -31.62 2.01
CA ASP A 662 35.10 -31.62 2.09
C ASP A 662 35.64 -30.60 3.11
N HIS A 663 34.90 -29.52 3.41
CA HIS A 663 35.28 -28.57 4.48
C HIS A 663 34.94 -29.05 5.88
N SER A 664 34.01 -30.01 6.06
CA SER A 664 33.69 -30.61 7.37
C SER A 664 34.69 -31.64 7.84
N THR A 665 35.63 -32.09 6.99
CA THR A 665 36.66 -33.08 7.32
C THR A 665 38.03 -32.47 7.66
N LEU A 666 38.16 -31.13 7.66
CA LEU A 666 39.39 -30.38 7.93
C LEU A 666 39.36 -29.54 9.22
N ASN A 667 38.36 -29.75 10.12
CA ASN A 667 38.37 -29.16 11.47
C ASN A 667 38.41 -30.21 12.55
#